data_7a66a7a3c58df807095784e86fe9e750
#
_entry.id   7a66a7a3c58df807095784e86fe9e750
#
_cell.length_a   1.000
_cell.length_b   1.000
_cell.length_c   1.000
_cell.angle_alpha   90.00
_cell.angle_beta   90.00
_cell.angle_gamma   90.00
#
_symmetry.space_group_name_H-M   'P 1'
#
loop_
_entity.id
_entity.type
_entity.pdbx_description
1 polymer ?
#
loop_
_entity_poly.entity_id
_entity_poly.type
_entity_poly.pdbx_seq_one_letter_code
_entity_poly.pdbx_strand_id
1 'polypeptide(L)'
;MKSYFTFLGRNKLYTAIQFFGLAIALGVVILLTSYADTEFNIGNNQPYSHQLYAVGYGDGIGMTTETAPELFPSIPEIKEWTHLIHIEAADFMVDNQYYQVNGIAADPNFFQMLNYTLIGCDRNKALIGTDEVILSEPFAHKVFGNENPIGRTVMYLNQTPLRVIGILPAFSSTELLKPIDILIPFKLAEKDYAWMDSYGSTQILITLEEGATPDVVARKLLDKYKGYWEYWKEDNSTNRLFWGSSVTRMDEIYFSPLNQYGPFRKGTRKQVQILFSLAFVLLLSAIFNYINLTVSQTSKRAHEMATRRLMGDSAGQIVLRYLAESAIFTTGCFIGGCLVAIIAKPYFEYLLSTRITLVSSPAIVAYSLLLWVGIAGISGLLPAIITYKYSPIDIVKGNFRMHNKQLFSRLFIIVQNVISTVLITLGLTMAFQIYHLATLPTGYNTDLVFVKTWELGHTYDKQVILQKRLQALPQVTEVALARRLPFFTGHDGVLQSEEEGYSWLHLSDMDSAAFRLLGFEVVERWSDPLPGMVWVTEETCRRYQLSSGRPHFGKNSDKGGYRYNVCGVIRNYRSLGALNTPQPDSHGAVMVLNPQGYIIRQIVKTQGDRAEALAAIRRTCREVSNEVIGIPKDLEADYIDDYMDKDLTHEKNTLMLVLCFMTISILISALGLLAMSISYTEQQSKRIALCKVMGAETSGAVWELSKRFMALSLLAACFALPISVKAVQISLESFYNRIAFPWYLITAAVLATIAIAFVSIIGQTLKVARRNPIKSIRTE
;
A
#
# COMPACT_ATOMS: atom_id res chain seq x y z
N MET A 1 30.36 -7.03 -35.38
CA MET A 1 29.81 -7.76 -34.21
C MET A 1 30.88 -8.56 -33.44
N LYS A 2 31.67 -9.43 -34.10
CA LYS A 2 32.72 -10.24 -33.44
C LYS A 2 33.68 -9.41 -32.56
N SER A 3 34.14 -8.23 -33.07
CA SER A 3 34.96 -7.28 -32.32
C SER A 3 34.30 -6.74 -31.06
N TYR A 4 32.97 -6.49 -31.08
CA TYR A 4 32.23 -6.01 -29.93
C TYR A 4 32.16 -7.03 -28.78
N PHE A 5 31.83 -8.30 -29.10
CA PHE A 5 31.80 -9.35 -28.09
C PHE A 5 33.21 -9.61 -27.51
N THR A 6 34.25 -9.52 -28.32
CA THR A 6 35.63 -9.61 -27.83
C THR A 6 35.98 -8.44 -26.90
N PHE A 7 35.50 -7.22 -27.21
CA PHE A 7 35.67 -6.06 -26.36
C PHE A 7 34.94 -6.23 -25.03
N LEU A 8 33.69 -6.70 -25.00
CA LEU A 8 32.95 -7.01 -23.78
C LEU A 8 33.67 -8.08 -22.93
N GLY A 9 34.14 -9.15 -23.56
CA GLY A 9 34.89 -10.23 -22.88
C GLY A 9 36.22 -9.78 -22.28
N ARG A 10 36.89 -8.77 -22.88
CA ARG A 10 38.13 -8.21 -22.34
C ARG A 10 37.88 -7.22 -21.21
N ASN A 11 36.71 -6.60 -21.15
CA ASN A 11 36.30 -5.61 -20.13
C ASN A 11 35.22 -6.15 -19.17
N LYS A 12 35.37 -7.40 -18.70
CA LYS A 12 34.37 -8.16 -17.95
C LYS A 12 33.73 -7.38 -16.78
N LEU A 13 34.53 -6.67 -15.99
CA LEU A 13 34.04 -5.93 -14.83
C LEU A 13 33.08 -4.78 -15.23
N TYR A 14 33.49 -3.99 -16.25
CA TYR A 14 32.63 -2.90 -16.75
C TYR A 14 31.34 -3.46 -17.38
N THR A 15 31.46 -4.52 -18.15
CA THR A 15 30.33 -5.19 -18.79
C THR A 15 29.35 -5.72 -17.75
N ALA A 16 29.84 -6.35 -16.68
CA ALA A 16 29.02 -6.84 -15.58
C ALA A 16 28.30 -5.70 -14.84
N ILE A 17 29.03 -4.63 -14.49
CA ILE A 17 28.44 -3.46 -13.81
C ILE A 17 27.31 -2.84 -14.66
N GLN A 18 27.56 -2.66 -15.98
CA GLN A 18 26.56 -2.11 -16.89
C GLN A 18 25.34 -3.04 -17.02
N PHE A 19 25.59 -4.35 -17.21
CA PHE A 19 24.53 -5.34 -17.39
C PHE A 19 23.65 -5.46 -16.14
N PHE A 20 24.23 -5.74 -14.98
CA PHE A 20 23.47 -5.92 -13.75
C PHE A 20 22.79 -4.63 -13.28
N GLY A 21 23.46 -3.47 -13.37
CA GLY A 21 22.88 -2.20 -13.01
C GLY A 21 21.64 -1.85 -13.83
N LEU A 22 21.70 -2.05 -15.15
CA LEU A 22 20.57 -1.76 -16.03
C LEU A 22 19.49 -2.86 -15.95
N ALA A 23 19.88 -4.15 -15.85
CA ALA A 23 18.92 -5.25 -15.76
C ALA A 23 18.09 -5.20 -14.47
N ILE A 24 18.70 -4.91 -13.32
CA ILE A 24 17.97 -4.76 -12.05
C ILE A 24 16.97 -3.59 -12.13
N ALA A 25 17.42 -2.43 -12.64
CA ALA A 25 16.53 -1.29 -12.78
C ALA A 25 15.37 -1.57 -13.74
N LEU A 26 15.64 -2.20 -14.89
CA LEU A 26 14.61 -2.58 -15.84
C LEU A 26 13.62 -3.59 -15.22
N GLY A 27 14.10 -4.56 -14.45
CA GLY A 27 13.24 -5.53 -13.76
C GLY A 27 12.25 -4.86 -12.81
N VAL A 28 12.71 -3.92 -12.00
CA VAL A 28 11.86 -3.13 -11.10
C VAL A 28 10.89 -2.26 -11.89
N VAL A 29 11.34 -1.63 -12.96
CA VAL A 29 10.47 -0.78 -13.79
C VAL A 29 9.39 -1.62 -14.48
N ILE A 30 9.71 -2.80 -15.00
CA ILE A 30 8.74 -3.72 -15.58
C ILE A 30 7.68 -4.09 -14.53
N LEU A 31 8.09 -4.48 -13.32
CA LEU A 31 7.17 -4.83 -12.25
C LEU A 31 6.24 -3.67 -11.88
N LEU A 32 6.78 -2.47 -11.68
CA LEU A 32 5.99 -1.32 -11.26
C LEU A 32 5.12 -0.74 -12.37
N THR A 33 5.56 -0.82 -13.62
CA THR A 33 4.71 -0.45 -14.76
C THR A 33 3.56 -1.45 -14.90
N SER A 34 3.81 -2.75 -14.74
CA SER A 34 2.77 -3.77 -14.74
C SER A 34 1.81 -3.62 -13.56
N TYR A 35 2.32 -3.29 -12.37
CA TYR A 35 1.49 -2.95 -11.22
C TYR A 35 0.62 -1.73 -11.49
N ALA A 36 1.20 -0.63 -11.95
CA ALA A 36 0.46 0.59 -12.27
C ALA A 36 -0.62 0.34 -13.34
N ASP A 37 -0.30 -0.42 -14.38
CA ASP A 37 -1.28 -0.79 -15.41
C ASP A 37 -2.42 -1.64 -14.81
N THR A 38 -2.11 -2.61 -13.95
CA THR A 38 -3.14 -3.40 -13.26
C THR A 38 -4.03 -2.50 -12.42
N GLU A 39 -3.46 -1.60 -11.60
CA GLU A 39 -4.19 -0.70 -10.72
C GLU A 39 -5.07 0.31 -11.49
N PHE A 40 -4.56 0.90 -12.57
CA PHE A 40 -5.33 1.84 -13.40
C PHE A 40 -6.42 1.17 -14.24
N ASN A 41 -6.35 -0.15 -14.43
CA ASN A 41 -7.35 -0.91 -15.17
C ASN A 41 -8.34 -1.64 -14.26
N ILE A 42 -8.25 -1.49 -12.93
CA ILE A 42 -9.25 -2.03 -12.01
C ILE A 42 -10.60 -1.37 -12.28
N GLY A 43 -11.62 -2.19 -12.51
CA GLY A 43 -12.98 -1.76 -12.86
C GLY A 43 -13.22 -1.53 -14.35
N ASN A 44 -12.16 -1.52 -15.19
CA ASN A 44 -12.28 -1.32 -16.64
C ASN A 44 -12.49 -2.63 -17.43
N ASN A 45 -12.36 -3.77 -16.79
CA ASN A 45 -12.45 -5.10 -17.44
C ASN A 45 -13.87 -5.52 -17.77
N GLN A 46 -14.87 -4.87 -17.20
CA GLN A 46 -16.27 -5.11 -17.53
C GLN A 46 -16.68 -4.35 -18.80
N PRO A 47 -17.32 -5.02 -19.79
CA PRO A 47 -17.70 -4.39 -21.06
C PRO A 47 -18.56 -3.14 -20.90
N TYR A 48 -19.36 -3.08 -19.84
CA TYR A 48 -20.29 -1.99 -19.56
C TYR A 48 -19.84 -1.09 -18.41
N SER A 49 -18.56 -1.13 -18.00
CA SER A 49 -18.04 -0.35 -16.87
C SER A 49 -18.31 1.16 -16.97
N HIS A 50 -18.33 1.70 -18.20
CA HIS A 50 -18.63 3.11 -18.46
C HIS A 50 -20.14 3.46 -18.41
N GLN A 51 -21.01 2.46 -18.32
CA GLN A 51 -22.47 2.62 -18.25
C GLN A 51 -23.02 2.22 -16.89
N LEU A 52 -22.17 1.67 -16.02
CA LEU A 52 -22.49 1.26 -14.66
C LEU A 52 -22.01 2.32 -13.66
N TYR A 53 -22.89 2.66 -12.73
CA TYR A 53 -22.62 3.65 -11.69
C TYR A 53 -22.99 3.07 -10.33
N ALA A 54 -22.20 3.36 -9.32
CA ALA A 54 -22.56 3.11 -7.92
C ALA A 54 -23.20 4.35 -7.32
N VAL A 55 -24.27 4.15 -6.59
CA VAL A 55 -24.97 5.21 -5.89
C VAL A 55 -24.44 5.31 -4.47
N GLY A 56 -24.22 6.53 -4.01
CA GLY A 56 -23.71 6.80 -2.69
C GLY A 56 -24.41 7.96 -2.01
N TYR A 57 -24.25 8.01 -0.69
CA TYR A 57 -24.81 9.06 0.13
C TYR A 57 -23.73 9.65 1.06
N GLY A 58 -23.73 10.98 1.20
CA GLY A 58 -22.73 11.68 2.00
C GLY A 58 -21.32 11.50 1.43
N ASP A 59 -20.40 11.04 2.26
CA ASP A 59 -19.01 10.75 1.93
C ASP A 59 -18.72 9.27 1.59
N GLY A 60 -19.80 8.47 1.40
CA GLY A 60 -19.71 7.02 1.16
C GLY A 60 -20.28 6.58 -0.20
N ILE A 61 -19.81 5.42 -0.66
CA ILE A 61 -20.45 4.62 -1.72
C ILE A 61 -21.26 3.54 -1.01
N GLY A 62 -22.56 3.67 -1.08
CA GLY A 62 -23.52 2.77 -0.45
C GLY A 62 -24.72 3.53 0.10
N MET A 63 -25.83 2.82 0.17
CA MET A 63 -27.12 3.36 0.60
C MET A 63 -27.84 2.37 1.50
N THR A 64 -29.03 2.73 1.98
CA THR A 64 -29.91 1.78 2.63
C THR A 64 -30.56 0.86 1.57
N THR A 65 -30.87 -0.35 1.97
CA THR A 65 -31.42 -1.40 1.09
C THR A 65 -32.69 -0.94 0.37
N GLU A 66 -33.56 -0.22 1.07
CA GLU A 66 -34.88 0.21 0.57
C GLU A 66 -34.82 1.35 -0.43
N THR A 67 -33.66 2.01 -0.55
CA THR A 67 -33.50 3.18 -1.46
C THR A 67 -33.88 2.83 -2.90
N ALA A 68 -33.44 1.68 -3.41
CA ALA A 68 -33.69 1.31 -4.79
C ALA A 68 -35.19 1.04 -5.05
N PRO A 69 -35.87 0.12 -4.33
CA PRO A 69 -37.26 -0.16 -4.61
C PRO A 69 -38.22 1.02 -4.35
N GLU A 70 -37.88 1.91 -3.43
CA GLU A 70 -38.76 3.04 -3.08
C GLU A 70 -38.52 4.29 -3.90
N LEU A 71 -37.28 4.65 -4.20
CA LEU A 71 -36.98 5.93 -4.87
C LEU A 71 -36.75 5.79 -6.37
N PHE A 72 -36.06 4.73 -6.82
CA PHE A 72 -35.67 4.61 -8.23
C PHE A 72 -36.79 4.53 -9.22
N PRO A 73 -37.95 3.87 -8.95
CA PRO A 73 -39.08 3.90 -9.87
C PRO A 73 -39.62 5.31 -10.18
N SER A 74 -39.29 6.28 -9.31
CA SER A 74 -39.70 7.68 -9.49
C SER A 74 -38.65 8.54 -10.21
N ILE A 75 -37.54 7.95 -10.66
CA ILE A 75 -36.42 8.61 -11.37
C ILE A 75 -36.27 7.95 -12.74
N PRO A 76 -36.90 8.50 -13.78
CA PRO A 76 -36.95 7.84 -15.11
C PRO A 76 -35.59 7.73 -15.80
N GLU A 77 -34.56 8.43 -15.31
CA GLU A 77 -33.19 8.32 -15.81
C GLU A 77 -32.48 7.04 -15.38
N ILE A 78 -32.98 6.33 -14.36
CA ILE A 78 -32.46 5.03 -13.92
C ILE A 78 -33.18 3.93 -14.70
N LYS A 79 -32.40 3.15 -15.46
CA LYS A 79 -32.91 2.06 -16.28
C LYS A 79 -33.06 0.76 -15.50
N GLU A 80 -31.98 0.35 -14.85
CA GLU A 80 -31.91 -0.90 -14.07
C GLU A 80 -31.03 -0.68 -12.85
N TRP A 81 -31.22 -1.51 -11.81
CA TRP A 81 -30.35 -1.52 -10.62
C TRP A 81 -30.15 -2.92 -10.08
N THR A 82 -29.08 -3.11 -9.33
CA THR A 82 -28.80 -4.32 -8.55
C THR A 82 -28.19 -3.97 -7.20
N HIS A 83 -28.66 -4.66 -6.16
CA HIS A 83 -28.06 -4.57 -4.83
C HIS A 83 -26.85 -5.49 -4.72
N LEU A 84 -25.87 -5.07 -3.93
CA LEU A 84 -24.71 -5.85 -3.54
C LEU A 84 -24.52 -5.70 -2.03
N ILE A 85 -24.68 -6.79 -1.28
CA ILE A 85 -24.34 -6.83 0.14
C ILE A 85 -23.06 -7.68 0.30
N HIS A 86 -22.06 -7.14 0.94
CA HIS A 86 -20.84 -7.88 1.24
C HIS A 86 -21.08 -8.79 2.44
N ILE A 87 -20.76 -10.06 2.26
CA ILE A 87 -20.81 -11.09 3.30
C ILE A 87 -19.37 -11.34 3.75
N GLU A 88 -19.10 -11.09 5.01
CA GLU A 88 -17.77 -11.25 5.58
C GLU A 88 -17.78 -12.38 6.62
N ALA A 89 -16.87 -13.35 6.47
CA ALA A 89 -16.64 -14.45 7.40
C ALA A 89 -17.92 -15.22 7.80
N ALA A 90 -18.84 -15.43 6.85
CA ALA A 90 -20.07 -16.19 7.12
C ALA A 90 -19.80 -17.66 7.30
N ASP A 91 -20.64 -18.30 8.12
CA ASP A 91 -20.55 -19.72 8.43
C ASP A 91 -21.11 -20.55 7.27
N PHE A 92 -20.31 -21.48 6.79
CA PHE A 92 -20.65 -22.34 5.67
C PHE A 92 -20.22 -23.78 5.95
N MET A 93 -21.12 -24.74 5.83
CA MET A 93 -20.85 -26.12 6.14
C MET A 93 -21.11 -27.02 4.93
N VAL A 94 -20.15 -27.89 4.63
CA VAL A 94 -20.22 -28.89 3.57
C VAL A 94 -19.78 -30.23 4.15
N ASP A 95 -20.59 -31.26 4.02
CA ASP A 95 -20.28 -32.62 4.48
C ASP A 95 -19.74 -32.65 5.93
N ASN A 96 -20.39 -31.92 6.84
CA ASN A 96 -19.99 -31.73 8.24
C ASN A 96 -18.63 -31.03 8.44
N GLN A 97 -18.02 -30.50 7.42
CA GLN A 97 -16.85 -29.63 7.51
C GLN A 97 -17.27 -28.19 7.51
N TYR A 98 -16.68 -27.42 8.41
CA TYR A 98 -16.96 -26.02 8.62
C TYR A 98 -15.96 -25.14 7.87
N TYR A 99 -16.47 -24.11 7.21
CA TYR A 99 -15.70 -23.10 6.48
C TYR A 99 -16.20 -21.70 6.83
N GLN A 100 -15.31 -20.74 6.95
CA GLN A 100 -15.64 -19.33 6.89
C GLN A 100 -15.51 -18.85 5.44
N VAL A 101 -16.54 -18.20 4.93
CA VAL A 101 -16.62 -17.77 3.53
C VAL A 101 -16.88 -16.28 3.45
N ASN A 102 -16.27 -15.64 2.45
CA ASN A 102 -16.58 -14.29 2.05
C ASN A 102 -17.45 -14.35 0.78
N GLY A 103 -18.42 -13.46 0.70
CA GLY A 103 -19.33 -13.54 -0.42
C GLY A 103 -20.01 -12.21 -0.73
N ILE A 104 -20.92 -12.31 -1.68
CA ILE A 104 -21.83 -11.22 -2.06
C ILE A 104 -23.25 -11.79 -2.13
N ALA A 105 -24.21 -11.04 -1.59
CA ALA A 105 -25.62 -11.24 -1.91
C ALA A 105 -26.03 -10.25 -2.99
N ALA A 106 -26.68 -10.73 -4.05
CA ALA A 106 -27.05 -9.90 -5.20
C ALA A 106 -28.43 -10.25 -5.78
N ASP A 107 -29.01 -9.29 -6.52
CA ASP A 107 -30.25 -9.49 -7.24
C ASP A 107 -30.10 -10.40 -8.48
N PRO A 108 -31.21 -10.97 -9.02
CA PRO A 108 -31.15 -11.84 -10.19
C PRO A 108 -30.55 -11.19 -11.44
N ASN A 109 -30.66 -9.87 -11.59
CA ASN A 109 -30.13 -9.13 -12.75
C ASN A 109 -28.62 -8.83 -12.65
N PHE A 110 -27.95 -9.25 -11.55
CA PHE A 110 -26.52 -9.10 -11.37
C PHE A 110 -25.68 -9.56 -12.58
N PHE A 111 -26.00 -10.75 -13.12
CA PHE A 111 -25.27 -11.30 -14.27
C PHE A 111 -25.57 -10.59 -15.59
N GLN A 112 -26.71 -9.91 -15.69
CA GLN A 112 -27.05 -9.12 -16.87
C GLN A 112 -26.30 -7.79 -16.88
N MET A 113 -26.21 -7.15 -15.72
CA MET A 113 -25.53 -5.87 -15.56
C MET A 113 -24.01 -6.01 -15.58
N LEU A 114 -23.43 -7.02 -14.92
CA LEU A 114 -21.98 -7.18 -14.74
C LEU A 114 -21.35 -8.21 -15.69
N ASN A 115 -22.10 -8.84 -16.57
CA ASN A 115 -21.62 -9.75 -17.62
C ASN A 115 -20.61 -10.83 -17.18
N TYR A 116 -20.71 -11.32 -15.95
CA TYR A 116 -19.86 -12.43 -15.50
C TYR A 116 -20.24 -13.74 -16.19
N THR A 117 -19.24 -14.57 -16.47
CA THR A 117 -19.46 -15.94 -16.95
C THR A 117 -19.93 -16.82 -15.81
N LEU A 118 -20.96 -17.63 -16.03
CA LEU A 118 -21.47 -18.60 -15.08
C LEU A 118 -21.43 -19.99 -15.71
N ILE A 119 -20.84 -20.96 -15.00
CA ILE A 119 -20.72 -22.35 -15.44
C ILE A 119 -21.81 -23.17 -14.72
N GLY A 120 -22.60 -23.92 -15.48
CA GLY A 120 -23.59 -24.88 -14.95
C GLY A 120 -25.02 -24.35 -14.81
N CYS A 121 -25.26 -23.05 -14.93
CA CYS A 121 -26.60 -22.44 -14.91
C CYS A 121 -26.71 -21.33 -15.94
N ASP A 122 -27.95 -21.11 -16.41
CA ASP A 122 -28.29 -19.95 -17.25
C ASP A 122 -28.25 -18.68 -16.37
N ARG A 123 -27.50 -17.67 -16.82
CA ARG A 123 -27.36 -16.37 -16.13
C ARG A 123 -28.70 -15.69 -15.83
N ASN A 124 -29.69 -15.87 -16.73
CA ASN A 124 -31.00 -15.25 -16.56
C ASN A 124 -31.89 -15.99 -15.55
N LYS A 125 -31.47 -17.15 -15.08
CA LYS A 125 -32.20 -18.00 -14.10
C LYS A 125 -31.49 -18.09 -12.76
N ALA A 126 -30.33 -17.51 -12.64
CA ALA A 126 -29.55 -17.54 -11.42
C ALA A 126 -30.06 -16.53 -10.38
N LEU A 127 -29.95 -16.83 -9.10
CA LEU A 127 -30.29 -15.96 -7.97
C LEU A 127 -31.79 -15.61 -7.86
N ILE A 128 -32.68 -16.37 -8.48
CA ILE A 128 -34.13 -16.16 -8.40
C ILE A 128 -34.72 -16.84 -7.15
N GLY A 129 -34.28 -18.05 -6.87
CA GLY A 129 -34.68 -18.81 -5.69
C GLY A 129 -33.97 -18.33 -4.42
N THR A 130 -34.58 -18.63 -3.25
CA THR A 130 -33.93 -18.32 -1.95
C THR A 130 -33.11 -19.52 -1.41
N ASP A 131 -33.04 -20.61 -2.15
CA ASP A 131 -32.32 -21.84 -1.83
C ASP A 131 -31.09 -22.08 -2.72
N GLU A 132 -30.59 -21.03 -3.37
CA GLU A 132 -29.54 -21.09 -4.37
C GLU A 132 -28.21 -20.54 -3.84
N VAL A 133 -27.08 -21.15 -4.27
CA VAL A 133 -25.74 -20.60 -4.07
C VAL A 133 -24.87 -20.88 -5.30
N ILE A 134 -24.03 -19.91 -5.63
CA ILE A 134 -23.01 -20.03 -6.64
C ILE A 134 -21.66 -20.00 -5.92
N LEU A 135 -20.80 -20.96 -6.20
CA LEU A 135 -19.46 -21.04 -5.62
C LEU A 135 -18.44 -20.42 -6.56
N SER A 136 -17.43 -19.76 -6.04
CA SER A 136 -16.27 -19.42 -6.86
C SER A 136 -15.46 -20.68 -7.18
N GLU A 137 -14.83 -20.69 -8.35
CA GLU A 137 -14.00 -21.84 -8.78
C GLU A 137 -12.88 -22.17 -7.77
N PRO A 138 -12.13 -21.21 -7.19
CA PRO A 138 -11.13 -21.50 -6.17
C PRO A 138 -11.72 -22.15 -4.91
N PHE A 139 -12.90 -21.69 -4.47
CA PHE A 139 -13.56 -22.24 -3.30
C PHE A 139 -14.16 -23.62 -3.57
N ALA A 140 -14.78 -23.81 -4.74
CA ALA A 140 -15.29 -25.10 -5.17
C ALA A 140 -14.16 -26.15 -5.20
N HIS A 141 -13.00 -25.82 -5.76
CA HIS A 141 -11.82 -26.68 -5.74
C HIS A 141 -11.29 -26.97 -4.32
N LYS A 142 -11.30 -25.97 -3.45
CA LYS A 142 -10.86 -26.12 -2.05
C LYS A 142 -11.73 -27.11 -1.28
N VAL A 143 -13.05 -27.10 -1.54
CA VAL A 143 -14.04 -27.89 -0.77
C VAL A 143 -14.29 -29.26 -1.40
N PHE A 144 -14.48 -29.32 -2.72
CA PHE A 144 -14.89 -30.53 -3.45
C PHE A 144 -13.75 -31.17 -4.25
N GLY A 145 -12.54 -30.56 -4.25
CA GLY A 145 -11.45 -31.03 -5.08
C GLY A 145 -11.79 -30.99 -6.57
N ASN A 146 -11.76 -32.15 -7.22
CA ASN A 146 -12.10 -32.30 -8.64
C ASN A 146 -13.55 -32.80 -8.87
N GLU A 147 -14.34 -32.96 -7.80
CA GLU A 147 -15.72 -33.39 -7.94
C GLU A 147 -16.62 -32.23 -8.37
N ASN A 148 -17.66 -32.56 -9.14
CA ASN A 148 -18.63 -31.54 -9.56
C ASN A 148 -19.54 -31.14 -8.37
N PRO A 149 -19.51 -29.87 -7.92
CA PRO A 149 -20.36 -29.42 -6.81
C PRO A 149 -21.79 -29.10 -7.21
N ILE A 150 -22.11 -28.98 -8.51
CA ILE A 150 -23.42 -28.54 -8.99
C ILE A 150 -24.49 -29.56 -8.60
N GLY A 151 -25.58 -29.07 -8.01
CA GLY A 151 -26.68 -29.86 -7.48
C GLY A 151 -26.51 -30.35 -6.04
N ARG A 152 -25.31 -30.23 -5.45
CA ARG A 152 -25.12 -30.58 -4.02
C ARG A 152 -25.76 -29.53 -3.10
N THR A 153 -26.15 -29.98 -1.93
CA THR A 153 -26.69 -29.12 -0.88
C THR A 153 -25.60 -28.78 0.14
N VAL A 154 -25.52 -27.53 0.50
CA VAL A 154 -24.60 -26.96 1.48
C VAL A 154 -25.38 -26.17 2.52
N MET A 155 -24.85 -25.94 3.69
CA MET A 155 -25.54 -25.19 4.76
C MET A 155 -24.94 -23.81 4.92
N TYR A 156 -25.76 -22.78 4.80
CA TYR A 156 -25.40 -21.39 5.06
C TYR A 156 -25.89 -20.94 6.42
N LEU A 157 -25.06 -20.26 7.20
CA LEU A 157 -25.32 -19.87 8.59
C LEU A 157 -25.83 -21.03 9.45
N ASN A 158 -25.45 -22.27 9.10
CA ASN A 158 -25.80 -23.53 9.78
C ASN A 158 -27.31 -23.88 9.89
N GLN A 159 -28.15 -23.10 9.25
CA GLN A 159 -29.60 -23.24 9.33
C GLN A 159 -30.31 -23.30 7.98
N THR A 160 -29.68 -22.73 6.96
CA THR A 160 -30.29 -22.56 5.64
C THR A 160 -29.66 -23.50 4.63
N PRO A 161 -30.34 -24.56 4.18
CA PRO A 161 -29.84 -25.41 3.11
C PRO A 161 -29.90 -24.67 1.79
N LEU A 162 -28.75 -24.60 1.10
CA LEU A 162 -28.63 -24.00 -0.23
C LEU A 162 -28.16 -25.05 -1.23
N ARG A 163 -28.71 -25.00 -2.43
CA ARG A 163 -28.31 -25.86 -3.55
C ARG A 163 -27.29 -25.13 -4.41
N VAL A 164 -26.17 -25.75 -4.69
CA VAL A 164 -25.16 -25.23 -5.61
C VAL A 164 -25.71 -25.29 -7.02
N ILE A 165 -25.95 -24.12 -7.64
CA ILE A 165 -26.53 -24.01 -8.99
C ILE A 165 -25.47 -23.75 -10.06
N GLY A 166 -24.31 -23.23 -9.69
CA GLY A 166 -23.26 -22.87 -10.66
C GLY A 166 -21.93 -22.57 -10.03
N ILE A 167 -20.94 -22.37 -10.90
CA ILE A 167 -19.57 -21.99 -10.54
C ILE A 167 -19.22 -20.67 -11.23
N LEU A 168 -18.72 -19.71 -10.47
CA LEU A 168 -18.20 -18.45 -10.94
C LEU A 168 -16.68 -18.58 -11.13
N PRO A 169 -16.13 -18.34 -12.34
CA PRO A 169 -14.69 -18.36 -12.56
C PRO A 169 -13.96 -17.38 -11.61
N ALA A 170 -12.69 -17.68 -11.32
CA ALA A 170 -11.88 -16.81 -10.50
C ALA A 170 -11.81 -15.38 -11.06
N PHE A 171 -11.96 -14.38 -10.21
CA PHE A 171 -11.86 -12.97 -10.62
C PHE A 171 -10.46 -12.64 -11.13
N SER A 172 -10.41 -11.81 -12.15
CA SER A 172 -9.15 -11.29 -12.69
C SER A 172 -8.45 -10.32 -11.70
N SER A 173 -7.18 -10.04 -11.91
CA SER A 173 -6.43 -9.06 -11.12
C SER A 173 -6.97 -7.63 -11.27
N THR A 174 -7.66 -7.33 -12.36
CA THR A 174 -8.27 -6.02 -12.65
C THR A 174 -9.75 -5.92 -12.26
N GLU A 175 -10.26 -6.94 -11.56
CA GLU A 175 -11.66 -6.90 -11.07
C GLU A 175 -11.82 -5.90 -9.93
N LEU A 176 -12.93 -5.13 -9.97
CA LEU A 176 -13.27 -4.16 -8.92
C LEU A 176 -13.78 -4.85 -7.65
N LEU A 177 -14.54 -5.94 -7.81
CA LEU A 177 -15.03 -6.71 -6.68
C LEU A 177 -13.89 -7.44 -5.97
N LYS A 178 -13.96 -7.49 -4.64
CA LYS A 178 -13.07 -8.34 -3.84
C LYS A 178 -13.27 -9.81 -4.22
N PRO A 179 -12.24 -10.65 -4.10
CA PRO A 179 -12.42 -12.10 -4.26
C PRO A 179 -13.50 -12.62 -3.31
N ILE A 180 -14.40 -13.43 -3.85
CA ILE A 180 -15.50 -14.05 -3.10
C ILE A 180 -15.37 -15.57 -3.15
N ASP A 181 -15.93 -16.24 -2.12
CA ASP A 181 -16.09 -17.68 -2.08
C ASP A 181 -17.49 -18.08 -2.56
N ILE A 182 -18.51 -17.28 -2.19
CA ILE A 182 -19.91 -17.55 -2.52
C ILE A 182 -20.62 -16.33 -3.06
N LEU A 183 -21.66 -16.59 -3.89
CA LEU A 183 -22.64 -15.60 -4.30
C LEU A 183 -24.03 -16.17 -4.02
N ILE A 184 -24.84 -15.43 -3.27
CA ILE A 184 -26.19 -15.86 -2.85
C ILE A 184 -27.26 -14.85 -3.29
N PRO A 185 -28.53 -15.24 -3.36
CA PRO A 185 -29.62 -14.32 -3.66
C PRO A 185 -29.75 -13.21 -2.62
N PHE A 186 -29.96 -11.98 -3.08
CA PHE A 186 -30.18 -10.82 -2.21
C PHE A 186 -31.29 -11.02 -1.18
N LYS A 187 -32.40 -11.63 -1.57
CA LYS A 187 -33.53 -11.95 -0.68
C LYS A 187 -33.17 -12.76 0.54
N LEU A 188 -32.07 -13.53 0.48
CA LEU A 188 -31.61 -14.32 1.62
C LEU A 188 -30.90 -13.46 2.67
N ALA A 189 -30.21 -12.41 2.23
CA ALA A 189 -29.52 -11.45 3.10
C ALA A 189 -30.44 -10.32 3.58
N GLU A 190 -31.50 -10.00 2.85
CA GLU A 190 -32.44 -8.90 3.14
C GLU A 190 -33.13 -9.02 4.52
N LYS A 191 -33.27 -10.23 5.06
CA LYS A 191 -33.97 -10.48 6.34
C LYS A 191 -33.23 -9.97 7.58
N ASP A 192 -31.95 -9.69 7.48
CA ASP A 192 -31.10 -9.33 8.62
C ASP A 192 -30.88 -7.81 8.78
N TYR A 193 -31.35 -7.00 7.83
CA TYR A 193 -31.13 -5.56 7.85
C TYR A 193 -32.47 -4.79 7.98
N ALA A 194 -32.74 -4.27 9.18
CA ALA A 194 -33.82 -3.31 9.38
C ALA A 194 -33.45 -1.96 8.74
N TRP A 195 -34.43 -1.21 8.27
CA TRP A 195 -34.33 0.01 7.47
C TRP A 195 -33.30 1.03 7.98
N MET A 196 -33.13 1.19 9.28
CA MET A 196 -32.21 2.16 9.90
C MET A 196 -30.81 1.59 10.20
N ASP A 197 -30.66 0.27 10.27
CA ASP A 197 -29.41 -0.38 10.68
C ASP A 197 -28.47 -0.66 9.50
N SER A 198 -28.98 -0.53 8.25
CA SER A 198 -28.22 -0.88 7.03
C SER A 198 -27.53 0.31 6.37
N TYR A 199 -27.41 1.45 7.07
CA TYR A 199 -26.80 2.66 6.50
C TYR A 199 -25.40 2.40 5.93
N GLY A 200 -25.27 2.55 4.60
CA GLY A 200 -24.01 2.39 3.89
C GLY A 200 -23.55 0.93 3.68
N SER A 201 -24.25 -0.07 4.21
CA SER A 201 -23.88 -1.50 4.10
C SER A 201 -24.22 -2.09 2.73
N THR A 202 -25.23 -1.54 2.03
CA THR A 202 -25.67 -2.00 0.73
C THR A 202 -25.10 -1.11 -0.37
N GLN A 203 -24.36 -1.69 -1.30
CA GLN A 203 -23.97 -1.02 -2.53
C GLN A 203 -25.05 -1.25 -3.58
N ILE A 204 -25.44 -0.18 -4.28
CA ILE A 204 -26.42 -0.26 -5.36
C ILE A 204 -25.73 0.19 -6.64
N LEU A 205 -25.70 -0.71 -7.62
CA LEU A 205 -25.27 -0.38 -8.97
C LEU A 205 -26.49 -0.06 -9.82
N ILE A 206 -26.36 0.96 -10.67
CA ILE A 206 -27.40 1.40 -11.59
C ILE A 206 -26.86 1.51 -13.01
N THR A 207 -27.74 1.33 -13.98
CA THR A 207 -27.53 1.77 -15.36
C THR A 207 -28.45 2.97 -15.66
N LEU A 208 -27.97 3.86 -16.51
CA LEU A 208 -28.71 5.05 -16.88
C LEU A 208 -29.34 4.90 -18.27
N GLU A 209 -30.49 5.57 -18.50
CA GLU A 209 -31.09 5.72 -19.82
C GLU A 209 -30.21 6.56 -20.76
N GLU A 210 -30.31 6.37 -22.06
CA GLU A 210 -29.54 7.12 -23.05
C GLU A 210 -29.76 8.63 -22.92
N GLY A 211 -28.64 9.38 -22.77
CA GLY A 211 -28.66 10.83 -22.59
C GLY A 211 -28.81 11.30 -21.14
N ALA A 212 -29.06 10.41 -20.19
CA ALA A 212 -29.05 10.76 -18.77
C ALA A 212 -27.63 11.01 -18.25
N THR A 213 -27.49 11.99 -17.37
CA THR A 213 -26.20 12.32 -16.76
C THR A 213 -26.18 11.96 -15.26
N PRO A 214 -25.03 11.47 -14.73
CA PRO A 214 -24.90 11.11 -13.31
C PRO A 214 -25.28 12.25 -12.37
N ASP A 215 -24.92 13.49 -12.70
CA ASP A 215 -25.20 14.67 -11.88
C ASP A 215 -26.71 14.99 -11.76
N VAL A 216 -27.49 14.70 -12.81
CA VAL A 216 -28.96 14.89 -12.78
C VAL A 216 -29.58 13.85 -11.84
N VAL A 217 -29.13 12.59 -11.95
CA VAL A 217 -29.61 11.51 -11.07
C VAL A 217 -29.22 11.77 -9.63
N ALA A 218 -27.99 12.19 -9.37
CA ALA A 218 -27.52 12.52 -8.03
C ALA A 218 -28.36 13.64 -7.38
N ARG A 219 -28.68 14.70 -8.14
CA ARG A 219 -29.55 15.78 -7.65
C ARG A 219 -30.98 15.30 -7.35
N LYS A 220 -31.58 14.52 -8.24
CA LYS A 220 -32.93 13.97 -8.03
C LYS A 220 -32.99 13.03 -6.85
N LEU A 221 -31.97 12.19 -6.67
CA LEU A 221 -31.84 11.34 -5.49
C LEU A 221 -31.76 12.18 -4.22
N LEU A 222 -30.91 13.19 -4.19
CA LEU A 222 -30.77 14.08 -3.04
C LEU A 222 -32.10 14.77 -2.69
N ASP A 223 -32.81 15.29 -3.69
CA ASP A 223 -34.09 15.99 -3.47
C ASP A 223 -35.16 15.06 -2.91
N LYS A 224 -35.20 13.81 -3.38
CA LYS A 224 -36.15 12.81 -2.86
C LYS A 224 -35.72 12.32 -1.45
N TYR A 225 -34.42 12.14 -1.23
CA TYR A 225 -33.90 11.77 0.07
C TYR A 225 -34.16 12.83 1.15
N LYS A 226 -34.14 14.11 0.79
CA LYS A 226 -34.50 15.20 1.73
C LYS A 226 -35.88 15.01 2.35
N GLY A 227 -36.85 14.49 1.62
CA GLY A 227 -38.17 14.16 2.13
C GLY A 227 -38.18 13.04 3.18
N TYR A 228 -37.37 12.01 2.98
CA TYR A 228 -37.21 10.89 3.91
C TYR A 228 -36.50 11.29 5.20
N TRP A 229 -35.54 12.20 5.09
CA TRP A 229 -34.72 12.67 6.21
C TRP A 229 -35.21 13.99 6.80
N GLU A 230 -36.47 14.34 6.63
CA GLU A 230 -37.08 15.46 7.36
C GLU A 230 -36.86 15.38 8.87
N TYR A 231 -36.78 14.16 9.38
CA TYR A 231 -36.41 13.84 10.75
C TYR A 231 -35.05 14.42 11.19
N TRP A 232 -34.10 14.59 10.26
CA TRP A 232 -32.75 15.10 10.49
C TRP A 232 -32.56 16.56 10.02
N LYS A 233 -33.62 17.20 9.49
CA LYS A 233 -33.55 18.55 8.93
C LYS A 233 -33.22 19.66 9.91
N GLU A 234 -33.45 19.45 11.21
CA GLU A 234 -33.24 20.47 12.23
C GLU A 234 -31.78 20.51 12.76
N ASP A 235 -30.89 19.67 12.22
CA ASP A 235 -29.51 19.60 12.66
C ASP A 235 -28.55 20.24 11.63
N ASN A 236 -28.23 21.50 11.87
CA ASN A 236 -27.31 22.28 11.01
C ASN A 236 -25.86 21.80 11.04
N SER A 237 -25.44 20.98 12.00
CA SER A 237 -24.04 20.56 12.14
C SER A 237 -23.69 19.35 11.31
N THR A 238 -24.65 18.47 11.04
CA THR A 238 -24.50 17.32 10.14
C THR A 238 -24.57 17.72 8.66
N ASN A 239 -24.84 18.98 8.37
CA ASN A 239 -25.02 19.53 7.03
C ASN A 239 -23.88 19.25 6.04
N ARG A 240 -22.66 18.98 6.48
CA ARG A 240 -21.53 18.71 5.56
C ARG A 240 -21.31 17.23 5.26
N LEU A 241 -21.71 16.32 6.13
CA LEU A 241 -21.52 14.88 5.95
C LEU A 241 -22.71 14.17 5.31
N PHE A 242 -23.94 14.69 5.49
CA PHE A 242 -25.17 14.04 5.05
C PHE A 242 -25.86 14.66 3.82
N TRP A 243 -25.30 15.69 3.19
CA TRP A 243 -25.95 16.48 2.14
C TRP A 243 -25.36 16.27 0.74
N GLY A 244 -24.81 15.11 0.46
CA GLY A 244 -24.38 14.77 -0.89
C GLY A 244 -24.97 13.43 -1.33
N SER A 245 -25.47 13.37 -2.54
CA SER A 245 -25.70 12.11 -3.23
C SER A 245 -24.63 12.01 -4.30
N SER A 246 -23.97 10.88 -4.40
CA SER A 246 -22.94 10.62 -5.40
C SER A 246 -23.42 9.52 -6.35
N VAL A 247 -23.18 9.72 -7.63
CA VAL A 247 -23.34 8.69 -8.67
C VAL A 247 -21.98 8.54 -9.34
N THR A 248 -21.23 7.54 -8.89
CA THR A 248 -19.82 7.34 -9.27
C THR A 248 -19.73 6.23 -10.30
N ARG A 249 -19.08 6.51 -11.43
CA ARG A 249 -18.88 5.52 -12.49
C ARG A 249 -18.00 4.35 -12.01
N MET A 250 -18.30 3.13 -12.44
CA MET A 250 -17.68 1.90 -11.94
C MET A 250 -16.16 1.89 -12.07
N ASP A 251 -15.62 2.41 -13.16
CA ASP A 251 -14.17 2.51 -13.40
C ASP A 251 -13.47 3.59 -12.56
N GLU A 252 -14.24 4.47 -11.90
CA GLU A 252 -13.71 5.52 -11.01
C GLU A 252 -13.81 5.13 -9.53
N ILE A 253 -14.60 4.10 -9.19
CA ILE A 253 -14.85 3.68 -7.80
C ILE A 253 -13.54 3.33 -7.08
N TYR A 254 -12.64 2.59 -7.75
CA TYR A 254 -11.41 2.11 -7.15
C TYR A 254 -10.54 3.22 -6.53
N PHE A 255 -10.45 4.35 -7.19
CA PHE A 255 -9.68 5.52 -6.73
C PHE A 255 -10.55 6.62 -6.14
N SER A 256 -11.82 6.38 -5.93
CA SER A 256 -12.72 7.37 -5.34
C SER A 256 -12.26 7.74 -3.93
N PRO A 257 -12.30 9.03 -3.55
CA PRO A 257 -12.03 9.47 -2.18
C PRO A 257 -13.15 9.06 -1.21
N LEU A 258 -14.32 8.68 -1.74
CA LEU A 258 -15.47 8.29 -0.94
C LEU A 258 -15.19 7.03 -0.11
N ASN A 259 -15.79 6.94 1.06
CA ASN A 259 -15.71 5.76 1.91
C ASN A 259 -16.45 4.59 1.26
N GLN A 260 -15.81 3.44 1.26
CA GLN A 260 -16.33 2.22 0.64
C GLN A 260 -16.41 1.14 1.71
N TYR A 261 -17.61 0.86 2.18
CA TYR A 261 -17.91 -0.27 3.04
C TYR A 261 -18.58 -1.33 2.15
N GLY A 262 -17.87 -2.41 1.80
CA GLY A 262 -18.53 -3.43 0.99
C GLY A 262 -17.60 -4.20 0.05
N PRO A 263 -18.15 -4.75 -1.05
CA PRO A 263 -17.46 -5.71 -1.90
C PRO A 263 -16.42 -5.08 -2.83
N PHE A 264 -16.33 -3.75 -2.92
CA PHE A 264 -15.38 -3.11 -3.81
C PHE A 264 -13.98 -3.06 -3.22
N ARG A 265 -12.99 -3.24 -4.08
CA ARG A 265 -11.58 -2.94 -3.77
C ARG A 265 -11.37 -1.43 -3.77
N LYS A 266 -10.45 -0.98 -2.92
CA LYS A 266 -10.06 0.43 -2.84
C LYS A 266 -8.57 0.58 -3.01
N GLY A 267 -8.16 1.51 -3.85
CA GLY A 267 -6.76 1.88 -4.07
C GLY A 267 -6.50 3.36 -3.81
N THR A 268 -5.24 3.71 -3.73
CA THR A 268 -4.81 5.09 -3.54
C THR A 268 -4.02 5.56 -4.76
N ARG A 269 -4.63 6.40 -5.60
CA ARG A 269 -3.98 6.96 -6.80
C ARG A 269 -2.64 7.61 -6.49
N LYS A 270 -2.54 8.31 -5.35
CA LYS A 270 -1.29 8.94 -4.88
C LYS A 270 -0.18 7.92 -4.66
N GLN A 271 -0.50 6.75 -4.10
CA GLN A 271 0.48 5.67 -3.88
C GLN A 271 1.04 5.13 -5.20
N VAL A 272 0.15 4.83 -6.16
CA VAL A 272 0.57 4.36 -7.49
C VAL A 272 1.45 5.39 -8.18
N GLN A 273 1.10 6.67 -8.12
CA GLN A 273 1.90 7.77 -8.69
C GLN A 273 3.27 7.90 -8.03
N ILE A 274 3.36 7.76 -6.71
CA ILE A 274 4.63 7.81 -5.98
C ILE A 274 5.52 6.64 -6.40
N LEU A 275 5.01 5.41 -6.40
CA LEU A 275 5.78 4.22 -6.79
C LEU A 275 6.25 4.30 -8.25
N PHE A 276 5.39 4.75 -9.15
CA PHE A 276 5.74 4.96 -10.56
C PHE A 276 6.82 6.04 -10.71
N SER A 277 6.73 7.14 -9.97
CA SER A 277 7.75 8.21 -9.95
C SER A 277 9.10 7.72 -9.43
N LEU A 278 9.09 6.89 -8.37
CA LEU A 278 10.30 6.26 -7.84
C LEU A 278 10.94 5.31 -8.86
N ALA A 279 10.13 4.49 -9.55
CA ALA A 279 10.60 3.62 -10.63
C ALA A 279 11.25 4.42 -11.76
N PHE A 280 10.62 5.51 -12.17
CA PHE A 280 11.14 6.40 -13.21
C PHE A 280 12.48 7.04 -12.82
N VAL A 281 12.59 7.53 -11.60
CA VAL A 281 13.84 8.11 -11.06
C VAL A 281 14.96 7.07 -11.01
N LEU A 282 14.63 5.82 -10.60
CA LEU A 282 15.57 4.71 -10.55
C LEU A 282 16.06 4.32 -11.93
N LEU A 283 15.14 4.24 -12.90
CA LEU A 283 15.45 3.99 -14.30
C LEU A 283 16.37 5.08 -14.87
N LEU A 284 16.06 6.35 -14.60
CA LEU A 284 16.87 7.48 -15.05
C LEU A 284 18.30 7.38 -14.50
N SER A 285 18.44 7.02 -13.21
CA SER A 285 19.74 6.77 -12.58
C SER A 285 20.52 5.63 -13.27
N ALA A 286 19.84 4.53 -13.59
CA ALA A 286 20.47 3.38 -14.27
C ALA A 286 20.87 3.72 -15.72
N ILE A 287 20.04 4.45 -16.44
CA ILE A 287 20.35 4.92 -17.81
C ILE A 287 21.54 5.87 -17.77
N PHE A 288 21.57 6.82 -16.85
CA PHE A 288 22.71 7.74 -16.70
C PHE A 288 23.99 6.99 -16.36
N ASN A 289 23.93 6.00 -15.48
CA ASN A 289 25.06 5.14 -15.18
C ASN A 289 25.54 4.39 -16.43
N TYR A 290 24.63 3.76 -17.18
CA TYR A 290 24.96 3.05 -18.41
C TYR A 290 25.59 3.96 -19.47
N ILE A 291 25.00 5.14 -19.73
CA ILE A 291 25.52 6.13 -20.68
C ILE A 291 26.92 6.62 -20.25
N ASN A 292 27.07 6.95 -18.97
CA ASN A 292 28.33 7.45 -18.43
C ASN A 292 29.48 6.43 -18.63
N LEU A 293 29.21 5.17 -18.36
CA LEU A 293 30.17 4.08 -18.56
C LEU A 293 30.47 3.85 -20.04
N THR A 294 29.44 3.88 -20.91
CA THR A 294 29.60 3.73 -22.36
C THR A 294 30.45 4.86 -22.94
N VAL A 295 30.17 6.12 -22.56
CA VAL A 295 30.98 7.28 -22.97
C VAL A 295 32.40 7.18 -22.41
N SER A 296 32.58 6.68 -21.19
CA SER A 296 33.90 6.44 -20.59
C SER A 296 34.74 5.46 -21.43
N GLN A 297 34.13 4.43 -22.01
CA GLN A 297 34.80 3.43 -22.81
C GLN A 297 35.00 3.83 -24.28
N THR A 298 34.32 4.90 -24.75
CA THR A 298 34.39 5.34 -26.13
C THR A 298 35.83 5.65 -26.57
N SER A 299 36.69 6.14 -25.67
CA SER A 299 38.11 6.39 -25.99
C SER A 299 38.89 5.14 -26.34
N LYS A 300 38.60 3.98 -25.69
CA LYS A 300 39.23 2.69 -26.00
C LYS A 300 38.80 2.16 -27.35
N ARG A 301 37.61 2.56 -27.84
CA ARG A 301 37.06 2.13 -29.14
C ARG A 301 37.29 3.17 -30.25
N ALA A 302 37.62 4.39 -29.89
CA ALA A 302 37.85 5.47 -30.87
C ALA A 302 38.90 5.10 -31.92
N HIS A 303 39.97 4.42 -31.52
CA HIS A 303 41.00 3.95 -32.44
C HIS A 303 40.46 2.97 -33.47
N GLU A 304 39.62 1.98 -33.06
CA GLU A 304 38.98 1.03 -33.99
C GLU A 304 38.11 1.76 -35.00
N MET A 305 37.30 2.71 -34.52
CA MET A 305 36.38 3.49 -35.37
C MET A 305 37.12 4.45 -36.30
N ALA A 306 38.23 5.07 -35.85
CA ALA A 306 39.06 5.94 -36.65
C ALA A 306 39.75 5.13 -37.78
N THR A 307 40.29 3.95 -37.48
CA THR A 307 40.89 3.05 -38.48
C THR A 307 39.87 2.67 -39.53
N ARG A 308 38.63 2.34 -39.14
CA ARG A 308 37.55 2.01 -40.10
C ARG A 308 37.19 3.19 -41.01
N ARG A 309 37.10 4.40 -40.43
CA ARG A 309 36.88 5.63 -41.23
C ARG A 309 38.00 5.86 -42.23
N LEU A 310 39.24 5.60 -41.87
CA LEU A 310 40.39 5.66 -42.79
C LEU A 310 40.33 4.60 -43.87
N MET A 311 39.68 3.46 -43.60
CA MET A 311 39.46 2.36 -44.58
C MET A 311 38.18 2.55 -45.40
N GLY A 312 37.45 3.68 -45.25
CA GLY A 312 36.34 4.05 -46.12
C GLY A 312 34.94 3.89 -45.51
N ASP A 313 34.78 3.53 -44.22
CA ASP A 313 33.47 3.46 -43.60
C ASP A 313 32.84 4.86 -43.52
N SER A 314 31.60 5.00 -44.00
CA SER A 314 30.83 6.25 -43.93
C SER A 314 30.36 6.57 -42.48
N ALA A 315 30.06 7.85 -42.25
CA ALA A 315 29.52 8.29 -40.97
C ALA A 315 28.26 7.51 -40.56
N GLY A 316 27.34 7.28 -41.49
CA GLY A 316 26.11 6.51 -41.26
C GLY A 316 26.35 5.07 -40.85
N GLN A 317 27.36 4.42 -41.47
CA GLN A 317 27.74 3.05 -41.11
C GLN A 317 28.27 2.97 -39.65
N ILE A 318 29.03 3.95 -39.22
CA ILE A 318 29.54 4.00 -37.84
C ILE A 318 28.39 4.21 -36.83
N VAL A 319 27.48 5.15 -37.13
CA VAL A 319 26.30 5.41 -36.30
C VAL A 319 25.44 4.13 -36.19
N LEU A 320 25.12 3.49 -37.34
CA LEU A 320 24.34 2.26 -37.38
C LEU A 320 25.00 1.15 -36.56
N ARG A 321 26.32 1.07 -36.60
CA ARG A 321 27.08 0.08 -35.83
C ARG A 321 26.95 0.32 -34.32
N TYR A 322 27.14 1.55 -33.85
CA TYR A 322 26.95 1.88 -32.43
C TYR A 322 25.52 1.62 -31.97
N LEU A 323 24.53 1.94 -32.82
CA LEU A 323 23.12 1.63 -32.53
C LEU A 323 22.87 0.13 -32.44
N ALA A 324 23.39 -0.66 -33.38
CA ALA A 324 23.24 -2.13 -33.38
C ALA A 324 23.91 -2.76 -32.15
N GLU A 325 25.09 -2.30 -31.77
CA GLU A 325 25.83 -2.80 -30.61
C GLU A 325 25.07 -2.43 -29.30
N SER A 326 24.55 -1.22 -29.21
CA SER A 326 23.73 -0.76 -28.10
C SER A 326 22.42 -1.54 -28.02
N ALA A 327 21.74 -1.79 -29.16
CA ALA A 327 20.52 -2.57 -29.22
C ALA A 327 20.72 -4.00 -28.71
N ILE A 328 21.79 -4.68 -29.13
CA ILE A 328 22.11 -6.03 -28.67
C ILE A 328 22.35 -6.07 -27.16
N PHE A 329 23.13 -5.12 -26.63
CA PHE A 329 23.42 -5.05 -25.20
C PHE A 329 22.16 -4.75 -24.39
N THR A 330 21.37 -3.79 -24.84
CA THR A 330 20.08 -3.41 -24.20
C THR A 330 19.08 -4.55 -24.23
N THR A 331 19.04 -5.35 -25.33
CA THR A 331 18.22 -6.57 -25.41
C THR A 331 18.63 -7.58 -24.32
N GLY A 332 19.95 -7.81 -24.18
CA GLY A 332 20.46 -8.66 -23.10
C GLY A 332 20.04 -8.16 -21.71
N CYS A 333 20.16 -6.85 -21.46
CA CYS A 333 19.72 -6.23 -20.21
C CYS A 333 18.20 -6.34 -20.00
N PHE A 334 17.41 -6.24 -21.07
CA PHE A 334 15.95 -6.37 -21.02
C PHE A 334 15.54 -7.82 -20.66
N ILE A 335 16.18 -8.81 -21.27
CA ILE A 335 15.97 -10.23 -20.91
C ILE A 335 16.36 -10.46 -19.43
N GLY A 336 17.52 -9.94 -19.02
CA GLY A 336 17.94 -9.96 -17.61
C GLY A 336 16.93 -9.27 -16.68
N GLY A 337 16.36 -8.15 -17.10
CA GLY A 337 15.31 -7.41 -16.40
C GLY A 337 14.02 -8.23 -16.27
N CYS A 338 13.59 -8.91 -17.33
CA CYS A 338 12.43 -9.81 -17.26
C CYS A 338 12.66 -10.94 -16.25
N LEU A 339 13.86 -11.52 -16.23
CA LEU A 339 14.21 -12.55 -15.22
C LEU A 339 14.16 -12.00 -13.81
N VAL A 340 14.73 -10.81 -13.57
CA VAL A 340 14.65 -10.12 -12.27
C VAL A 340 13.19 -9.85 -11.90
N ALA A 341 12.36 -9.39 -12.83
CA ALA A 341 10.95 -9.15 -12.61
C ALA A 341 10.20 -10.43 -12.21
N ILE A 342 10.43 -11.54 -12.90
CA ILE A 342 9.80 -12.83 -12.58
C ILE A 342 10.21 -13.31 -11.17
N ILE A 343 11.49 -13.21 -10.83
CA ILE A 343 12.03 -13.65 -9.52
C ILE A 343 11.50 -12.76 -8.38
N ALA A 344 11.45 -11.46 -8.60
CA ALA A 344 11.03 -10.49 -7.57
C ALA A 344 9.50 -10.37 -7.44
N LYS A 345 8.73 -10.80 -8.46
CA LYS A 345 7.27 -10.69 -8.51
C LYS A 345 6.56 -11.17 -7.23
N PRO A 346 6.81 -12.39 -6.69
CA PRO A 346 6.09 -12.86 -5.51
C PRO A 346 6.29 -11.96 -4.29
N TYR A 347 7.49 -11.41 -4.14
CA TYR A 347 7.80 -10.50 -3.04
C TYR A 347 7.09 -9.15 -3.20
N PHE A 348 7.02 -8.61 -4.42
CA PHE A 348 6.30 -7.37 -4.71
C PHE A 348 4.79 -7.55 -4.58
N GLU A 349 4.23 -8.70 -4.99
CA GLU A 349 2.82 -9.04 -4.79
C GLU A 349 2.46 -9.10 -3.30
N TYR A 350 3.35 -9.67 -2.48
CA TYR A 350 3.18 -9.67 -1.03
C TYR A 350 3.19 -8.25 -0.44
N LEU A 351 4.16 -7.42 -0.81
CA LEU A 351 4.27 -6.04 -0.29
C LEU A 351 3.13 -5.13 -0.75
N LEU A 352 2.66 -5.31 -1.97
CA LEU A 352 1.59 -4.49 -2.56
C LEU A 352 0.19 -5.07 -2.30
N SER A 353 0.12 -6.28 -1.72
CA SER A 353 -1.13 -7.03 -1.49
C SER A 353 -2.01 -7.12 -2.76
N THR A 354 -1.36 -7.18 -3.94
CA THR A 354 -2.02 -7.18 -5.25
C THR A 354 -1.33 -8.16 -6.18
N ARG A 355 -2.10 -8.94 -6.93
CA ARG A 355 -1.55 -9.81 -7.98
C ARG A 355 -1.11 -8.97 -9.18
N ILE A 356 0.13 -9.17 -9.62
CA ILE A 356 0.73 -8.45 -10.75
C ILE A 356 0.76 -9.36 -11.99
N THR A 357 0.13 -8.93 -13.06
CA THR A 357 0.22 -9.60 -14.37
C THR A 357 1.26 -8.86 -15.20
N LEU A 358 2.41 -9.51 -15.47
CA LEU A 358 3.55 -8.87 -16.15
C LEU A 358 3.22 -8.40 -17.58
N VAL A 359 2.27 -9.07 -18.24
CA VAL A 359 1.76 -8.68 -19.57
C VAL A 359 0.24 -8.61 -19.45
N SER A 360 -0.27 -7.53 -18.88
CA SER A 360 -1.71 -7.33 -18.65
C SER A 360 -2.40 -6.69 -19.86
N SER A 361 -1.68 -5.88 -20.62
CA SER A 361 -2.26 -5.14 -21.75
C SER A 361 -1.27 -5.00 -22.91
N PRO A 362 -1.76 -4.81 -24.16
CA PRO A 362 -0.92 -4.44 -25.30
C PRO A 362 -0.11 -3.15 -25.07
N ALA A 363 -0.63 -2.25 -24.24
CA ALA A 363 0.03 -0.99 -23.87
C ALA A 363 1.37 -1.24 -23.15
N ILE A 364 1.45 -2.22 -22.23
CA ILE A 364 2.71 -2.58 -21.56
C ILE A 364 3.77 -3.02 -22.57
N VAL A 365 3.39 -3.81 -23.57
CA VAL A 365 4.32 -4.25 -24.61
C VAL A 365 4.81 -3.04 -25.41
N ALA A 366 3.90 -2.13 -25.77
CA ALA A 366 4.25 -0.90 -26.50
C ALA A 366 5.18 0.01 -25.67
N TYR A 367 4.90 0.23 -24.38
CA TYR A 367 5.78 0.98 -23.49
C TYR A 367 7.15 0.33 -23.30
N SER A 368 7.19 -0.99 -23.16
CA SER A 368 8.43 -1.75 -23.05
C SER A 368 9.28 -1.63 -24.31
N LEU A 369 8.65 -1.67 -25.48
CA LEU A 369 9.32 -1.48 -26.77
C LEU A 369 9.83 -0.05 -26.93
N LEU A 370 9.02 0.95 -26.60
CA LEU A 370 9.41 2.36 -26.63
C LEU A 370 10.61 2.61 -25.71
N LEU A 371 10.57 2.05 -24.51
CA LEU A 371 11.66 2.14 -23.54
C LEU A 371 12.95 1.50 -24.08
N TRP A 372 12.85 0.32 -24.70
CA TRP A 372 13.98 -0.36 -25.33
C TRP A 372 14.58 0.48 -26.46
N VAL A 373 13.74 1.01 -27.36
CA VAL A 373 14.18 1.90 -28.46
C VAL A 373 14.84 3.15 -27.89
N GLY A 374 14.26 3.76 -26.88
CA GLY A 374 14.80 4.98 -26.24
C GLY A 374 16.18 4.75 -25.62
N ILE A 375 16.33 3.67 -24.82
CA ILE A 375 17.62 3.34 -24.19
C ILE A 375 18.67 2.98 -25.24
N ALA A 376 18.33 2.09 -26.19
CA ALA A 376 19.24 1.68 -27.24
C ALA A 376 19.65 2.87 -28.14
N GLY A 377 18.69 3.74 -28.47
CA GLY A 377 18.92 4.94 -29.25
C GLY A 377 19.85 5.93 -28.58
N ILE A 378 19.52 6.35 -27.35
CA ILE A 378 20.32 7.36 -26.62
C ILE A 378 21.74 6.81 -26.36
N SER A 379 21.86 5.57 -25.90
CA SER A 379 23.16 4.98 -25.56
C SER A 379 24.02 4.65 -26.78
N GLY A 380 23.42 4.44 -27.95
CA GLY A 380 24.15 4.26 -29.21
C GLY A 380 24.51 5.58 -29.91
N LEU A 381 23.59 6.55 -29.94
CA LEU A 381 23.81 7.82 -30.63
C LEU A 381 24.86 8.71 -29.94
N LEU A 382 24.86 8.78 -28.61
CA LEU A 382 25.80 9.63 -27.89
C LEU A 382 27.27 9.28 -28.17
N PRO A 383 27.73 8.02 -28.04
CA PRO A 383 29.08 7.64 -28.43
C PRO A 383 29.38 7.85 -29.91
N ALA A 384 28.40 7.62 -30.78
CA ALA A 384 28.55 7.82 -32.22
C ALA A 384 28.82 9.31 -32.57
N ILE A 385 28.00 10.25 -32.01
CA ILE A 385 28.16 11.69 -32.20
C ILE A 385 29.51 12.14 -31.64
N ILE A 386 29.91 11.66 -30.49
CA ILE A 386 31.18 11.99 -29.87
C ILE A 386 32.33 11.53 -30.75
N THR A 387 32.32 10.32 -31.24
CA THR A 387 33.39 9.76 -32.08
C THR A 387 33.44 10.44 -33.46
N TYR A 388 32.29 10.85 -34.01
CA TYR A 388 32.21 11.47 -35.31
C TYR A 388 32.82 12.90 -35.33
N LYS A 389 32.68 13.67 -34.27
CA LYS A 389 33.18 15.05 -34.16
C LYS A 389 34.70 15.20 -34.24
N TYR A 390 35.45 14.10 -34.09
CA TYR A 390 36.91 14.12 -34.10
C TYR A 390 37.49 13.64 -35.42
N SER A 391 38.60 14.25 -35.83
CA SER A 391 39.39 13.84 -37.01
C SER A 391 39.96 12.40 -36.78
N PRO A 392 39.81 11.49 -37.73
CA PRO A 392 40.42 10.16 -37.61
C PRO A 392 41.93 10.17 -37.43
N ILE A 393 42.60 11.14 -38.03
CA ILE A 393 44.06 11.31 -37.98
C ILE A 393 44.51 11.71 -36.57
N ASP A 394 43.77 12.61 -35.92
CA ASP A 394 44.08 13.05 -34.54
C ASP A 394 43.91 11.92 -33.53
N ILE A 395 42.89 11.04 -33.76
CA ILE A 395 42.66 9.83 -32.94
C ILE A 395 43.82 8.87 -33.08
N VAL A 396 44.27 8.55 -34.32
CA VAL A 396 45.34 7.62 -34.58
C VAL A 396 46.72 8.13 -34.11
N LYS A 397 46.97 9.43 -34.20
CA LYS A 397 48.20 10.10 -33.71
C LYS A 397 48.25 10.25 -32.16
N GLY A 398 47.20 9.75 -31.43
CA GLY A 398 47.18 9.84 -29.97
C GLY A 398 46.83 11.22 -29.39
N ASN A 399 46.51 12.20 -30.24
CA ASN A 399 46.15 13.55 -29.83
C ASN A 399 44.68 13.70 -29.41
N PHE A 400 44.00 12.57 -29.19
CA PHE A 400 42.58 12.50 -28.81
C PHE A 400 42.37 12.95 -27.37
N ARG A 401 42.19 14.24 -27.14
CA ARG A 401 41.82 14.84 -25.84
C ARG A 401 40.33 15.25 -25.87
N MET A 402 39.45 14.45 -25.28
CA MET A 402 38.03 14.75 -25.12
C MET A 402 37.82 15.82 -24.04
N HIS A 403 37.83 17.13 -24.40
CA HIS A 403 37.57 18.20 -23.43
C HIS A 403 36.16 18.10 -22.80
N ASN A 404 35.16 17.78 -23.58
CA ASN A 404 33.74 17.73 -23.10
C ASN A 404 33.38 16.43 -22.35
N LYS A 405 34.20 15.36 -22.40
CA LYS A 405 33.94 14.10 -21.70
C LYS A 405 33.81 14.31 -20.18
N GLN A 406 34.64 15.18 -19.62
CA GLN A 406 34.65 15.42 -18.19
C GLN A 406 33.37 16.15 -17.71
N LEU A 407 32.73 16.97 -18.56
CA LEU A 407 31.54 17.72 -18.20
C LEU A 407 30.33 16.79 -18.08
N PHE A 408 30.08 15.96 -19.10
CA PHE A 408 28.98 14.98 -19.06
C PHE A 408 29.11 14.01 -17.86
N SER A 409 30.32 13.48 -17.67
CA SER A 409 30.59 12.57 -16.56
C SER A 409 30.36 13.20 -15.19
N ARG A 410 30.74 14.47 -15.01
CA ARG A 410 30.50 15.21 -13.76
C ARG A 410 29.01 15.44 -13.53
N LEU A 411 28.26 15.84 -14.57
CA LEU A 411 26.82 16.06 -14.49
C LEU A 411 26.10 14.76 -14.07
N PHE A 412 26.44 13.65 -14.71
CA PHE A 412 25.82 12.36 -14.37
C PHE A 412 26.10 11.93 -12.93
N ILE A 413 27.33 12.12 -12.42
CA ILE A 413 27.69 11.84 -11.03
C ILE A 413 26.87 12.72 -10.08
N ILE A 414 26.71 14.02 -10.38
CA ILE A 414 25.93 14.93 -9.55
C ILE A 414 24.48 14.48 -9.51
N VAL A 415 23.84 14.25 -10.67
CA VAL A 415 22.43 13.84 -10.74
C VAL A 415 22.22 12.51 -9.99
N GLN A 416 23.10 11.53 -10.18
CA GLN A 416 23.03 10.23 -9.54
C GLN A 416 23.16 10.35 -8.00
N ASN A 417 24.09 11.18 -7.50
CA ASN A 417 24.25 11.42 -6.06
C ASN A 417 23.03 12.20 -5.50
N VAL A 418 22.45 13.14 -6.25
CA VAL A 418 21.21 13.81 -5.85
C VAL A 418 20.09 12.79 -5.66
N ILE A 419 19.86 11.91 -6.65
CA ILE A 419 18.84 10.86 -6.59
C ILE A 419 19.08 9.97 -5.37
N SER A 420 20.30 9.48 -5.17
CA SER A 420 20.64 8.62 -4.04
C SER A 420 20.42 9.32 -2.69
N THR A 421 20.82 10.58 -2.56
CA THR A 421 20.62 11.36 -1.33
C THR A 421 19.14 11.53 -1.01
N VAL A 422 18.31 11.86 -1.99
CA VAL A 422 16.85 12.02 -1.83
C VAL A 422 16.22 10.70 -1.39
N LEU A 423 16.57 9.58 -2.04
CA LEU A 423 16.02 8.26 -1.71
C LEU A 423 16.47 7.78 -0.32
N ILE A 424 17.73 8.03 0.07
CA ILE A 424 18.22 7.71 1.42
C ILE A 424 17.46 8.56 2.45
N THR A 425 17.25 9.85 2.17
CA THR A 425 16.49 10.73 3.07
C THR A 425 15.07 10.24 3.26
N LEU A 426 14.37 9.89 2.17
CA LEU A 426 13.01 9.36 2.24
C LEU A 426 12.95 8.04 3.00
N GLY A 427 13.86 7.11 2.70
CA GLY A 427 13.93 5.82 3.38
C GLY A 427 14.16 5.96 4.88
N LEU A 428 15.10 6.80 5.29
CA LEU A 428 15.35 7.08 6.71
C LEU A 428 14.15 7.76 7.37
N THR A 429 13.56 8.78 6.71
CA THR A 429 12.41 9.50 7.26
C THR A 429 11.21 8.56 7.47
N MET A 430 10.89 7.73 6.47
CA MET A 430 9.81 6.74 6.58
C MET A 430 10.09 5.70 7.68
N ALA A 431 11.33 5.22 7.78
CA ALA A 431 11.71 4.28 8.83
C ALA A 431 11.52 4.88 10.23
N PHE A 432 11.98 6.12 10.45
CA PHE A 432 11.79 6.80 11.72
C PHE A 432 10.33 7.17 11.99
N GLN A 433 9.56 7.54 10.98
CA GLN A 433 8.13 7.82 11.11
C GLN A 433 7.37 6.58 11.55
N ILE A 434 7.61 5.42 10.91
CA ILE A 434 6.93 4.16 11.27
C ILE A 434 7.40 3.67 12.64
N TYR A 435 8.69 3.79 12.96
CA TYR A 435 9.19 3.51 14.30
C TYR A 435 8.50 4.40 15.35
N HIS A 436 8.36 5.70 15.08
CA HIS A 436 7.64 6.63 15.95
C HIS A 436 6.19 6.19 16.17
N LEU A 437 5.47 5.85 15.08
CA LEU A 437 4.09 5.38 15.18
C LEU A 437 3.96 4.07 15.98
N ALA A 438 4.87 3.14 15.78
CA ALA A 438 4.89 1.86 16.50
C ALA A 438 5.21 2.00 17.99
N THR A 439 6.00 3.02 18.37
CA THR A 439 6.44 3.25 19.75
C THR A 439 5.66 4.31 20.50
N LEU A 440 4.67 4.95 19.86
CA LEU A 440 3.80 5.91 20.54
C LEU A 440 3.05 5.22 21.68
N PRO A 441 3.03 5.83 22.88
CA PRO A 441 2.30 5.27 24.01
C PRO A 441 0.80 5.18 23.67
N THR A 442 0.22 4.03 23.94
CA THR A 442 -1.21 3.78 23.71
C THR A 442 -2.09 4.45 24.75
N GLY A 443 -1.56 4.68 25.98
CA GLY A 443 -2.31 5.16 27.13
C GLY A 443 -3.09 4.06 27.85
N TYR A 444 -2.91 2.80 27.43
CA TYR A 444 -3.46 1.59 28.08
C TYR A 444 -2.52 0.39 27.88
N ASN A 445 -2.73 -0.67 28.67
CA ASN A 445 -1.95 -1.90 28.60
C ASN A 445 -2.33 -2.71 27.34
N THR A 446 -1.35 -3.05 26.53
CA THR A 446 -1.49 -3.83 25.31
C THR A 446 -1.05 -5.30 25.46
N ASP A 447 -0.42 -5.67 26.58
CA ASP A 447 -0.03 -7.05 26.88
C ASP A 447 -1.21 -7.87 27.46
N LEU A 448 -2.30 -7.86 26.70
CA LEU A 448 -3.56 -8.54 27.02
C LEU A 448 -4.08 -9.20 25.73
N VAL A 449 -4.76 -10.32 25.87
CA VAL A 449 -5.45 -10.97 24.75
C VAL A 449 -6.89 -10.45 24.71
N PHE A 450 -7.32 -9.98 23.53
CA PHE A 450 -8.74 -9.79 23.27
C PHE A 450 -9.32 -11.02 22.56
N VAL A 451 -10.58 -11.30 22.81
CA VAL A 451 -11.36 -12.33 22.13
C VAL A 451 -12.63 -11.68 21.60
N LYS A 452 -12.85 -11.78 20.29
CA LYS A 452 -14.07 -11.30 19.64
C LYS A 452 -15.15 -12.38 19.75
N THR A 453 -16.19 -12.09 20.48
CA THR A 453 -17.20 -13.10 20.87
C THR A 453 -18.57 -12.84 20.23
N TRP A 454 -18.65 -11.92 19.28
CA TRP A 454 -19.87 -11.59 18.53
C TRP A 454 -20.61 -12.83 18.03
N GLU A 455 -19.87 -13.83 17.59
CA GLU A 455 -20.37 -15.03 16.94
C GLU A 455 -21.05 -16.00 17.92
N LEU A 456 -20.74 -15.92 19.21
CA LEU A 456 -21.44 -16.70 20.25
C LEU A 456 -22.83 -16.15 20.54
N GLY A 457 -23.18 -14.98 19.98
CA GLY A 457 -24.40 -14.22 20.29
C GLY A 457 -24.19 -13.24 21.45
N HIS A 458 -25.12 -12.31 21.57
CA HIS A 458 -24.98 -11.11 22.40
C HIS A 458 -25.50 -11.28 23.82
N THR A 459 -26.07 -12.44 24.16
CA THR A 459 -26.65 -12.66 25.47
C THR A 459 -25.58 -12.87 26.52
N TYR A 460 -25.75 -12.24 27.67
CA TYR A 460 -24.83 -12.32 28.82
C TYR A 460 -24.49 -13.76 29.23
N ASP A 461 -25.51 -14.65 29.26
CA ASP A 461 -25.32 -16.06 29.68
C ASP A 461 -24.28 -16.80 28.84
N LYS A 462 -24.33 -16.62 27.51
CA LYS A 462 -23.37 -17.26 26.60
C LYS A 462 -21.96 -16.69 26.78
N GLN A 463 -21.84 -15.42 27.02
CA GLN A 463 -20.55 -14.75 27.25
C GLN A 463 -19.93 -15.21 28.59
N VAL A 464 -20.72 -15.41 29.61
CA VAL A 464 -20.27 -15.91 30.93
C VAL A 464 -19.78 -17.36 30.88
N ILE A 465 -20.35 -18.20 30.00
CA ILE A 465 -19.84 -19.57 29.79
C ILE A 465 -18.38 -19.51 29.32
N LEU A 466 -18.10 -18.74 28.28
CA LEU A 466 -16.74 -18.56 27.77
C LEU A 466 -15.82 -17.95 28.83
N GLN A 467 -16.28 -16.89 29.52
CA GLN A 467 -15.51 -16.25 30.58
C GLN A 467 -15.05 -17.23 31.65
N LYS A 468 -15.96 -18.07 32.17
CA LYS A 468 -15.64 -19.07 33.18
C LYS A 468 -14.67 -20.16 32.68
N ARG A 469 -14.82 -20.59 31.42
CA ARG A 469 -13.91 -21.56 30.81
C ARG A 469 -12.52 -21.01 30.63
N LEU A 470 -12.41 -19.76 30.19
CA LEU A 470 -11.12 -19.06 30.05
C LEU A 470 -10.45 -18.83 31.41
N GLN A 471 -11.22 -18.44 32.44
CA GLN A 471 -10.71 -18.28 33.81
C GLN A 471 -10.18 -19.57 34.44
N ALA A 472 -10.65 -20.72 33.98
CA ALA A 472 -10.18 -22.02 34.46
C ALA A 472 -8.85 -22.47 33.87
N LEU A 473 -8.34 -21.76 32.85
CA LEU A 473 -7.05 -22.09 32.23
C LEU A 473 -5.88 -21.67 33.13
N PRO A 474 -4.85 -22.52 33.30
CA PRO A 474 -3.69 -22.18 34.13
C PRO A 474 -2.91 -20.96 33.59
N GLN A 475 -2.98 -20.70 32.31
CA GLN A 475 -2.30 -19.57 31.62
C GLN A 475 -3.08 -18.27 31.76
N VAL A 476 -4.27 -18.25 32.35
CA VAL A 476 -5.15 -17.08 32.45
C VAL A 476 -5.24 -16.64 33.91
N THR A 477 -5.05 -15.35 34.15
CA THR A 477 -5.15 -14.78 35.51
C THR A 477 -6.46 -14.05 35.75
N GLU A 478 -6.98 -13.36 34.76
CA GLU A 478 -8.23 -12.58 34.85
C GLU A 478 -8.89 -12.47 33.48
N VAL A 479 -10.23 -12.48 33.43
CA VAL A 479 -11.03 -12.27 32.23
C VAL A 479 -12.09 -11.22 32.51
N ALA A 480 -12.21 -10.25 31.63
CA ALA A 480 -13.12 -9.11 31.71
C ALA A 480 -13.96 -8.95 30.46
N LEU A 481 -15.07 -8.23 30.55
CA LEU A 481 -16.07 -8.12 29.50
C LEU A 481 -16.08 -6.71 28.90
N ALA A 482 -16.24 -6.66 27.56
CA ALA A 482 -16.30 -5.39 26.83
C ALA A 482 -17.27 -5.48 25.63
N ARG A 483 -17.79 -4.33 25.24
CA ARG A 483 -18.53 -4.15 23.98
C ARG A 483 -17.63 -3.50 22.94
N ARG A 484 -17.08 -2.36 23.26
CA ARG A 484 -16.16 -1.62 22.39
C ARG A 484 -14.84 -1.37 23.12
N LEU A 485 -13.73 -1.65 22.46
CA LEU A 485 -12.37 -1.47 22.98
C LEU A 485 -11.68 -0.28 22.31
N PRO A 486 -10.70 0.37 22.97
CA PRO A 486 -10.06 1.58 22.48
C PRO A 486 -9.45 1.45 21.08
N PHE A 487 -9.00 0.26 20.72
CA PHE A 487 -8.35 -0.04 19.44
C PHE A 487 -9.31 -0.54 18.35
N PHE A 488 -10.63 -0.60 18.62
CA PHE A 488 -11.65 -0.79 17.60
C PHE A 488 -12.35 0.53 17.30
N THR A 489 -12.58 0.80 16.02
CA THR A 489 -13.31 1.99 15.59
C THR A 489 -14.77 1.92 16.05
N GLY A 490 -15.18 2.87 16.84
CA GLY A 490 -16.58 3.06 17.25
C GLY A 490 -16.77 4.53 17.60
N HIS A 491 -17.70 5.19 16.89
CA HIS A 491 -18.04 6.58 17.15
C HIS A 491 -19.51 6.66 17.57
N ASP A 492 -19.78 7.44 18.59
CA ASP A 492 -21.15 7.83 18.94
C ASP A 492 -21.33 9.32 18.67
N GLY A 493 -22.47 9.68 18.09
CA GLY A 493 -22.86 11.07 17.94
C GLY A 493 -23.31 11.66 19.28
N VAL A 494 -22.69 12.76 19.69
CA VAL A 494 -23.07 13.53 20.87
C VAL A 494 -23.74 14.80 20.42
N LEU A 495 -25.03 14.95 20.69
CA LEU A 495 -25.76 16.19 20.45
C LEU A 495 -25.34 17.24 21.48
N GLN A 496 -24.72 18.33 21.05
CA GLN A 496 -24.27 19.42 21.93
C GLN A 496 -25.40 20.44 22.22
N SER A 497 -25.95 20.98 21.14
CA SER A 497 -27.11 21.86 21.14
C SER A 497 -27.81 21.80 19.79
N GLU A 498 -29.02 22.35 19.67
CA GLU A 498 -29.71 22.43 18.37
C GLU A 498 -28.99 23.34 17.37
N GLU A 499 -28.17 24.27 17.86
CA GLU A 499 -27.37 25.20 17.03
C GLU A 499 -25.99 24.64 16.68
N GLU A 500 -25.34 23.90 17.60
CA GLU A 500 -23.99 23.34 17.42
C GLU A 500 -24.01 21.94 16.80
N GLY A 501 -25.15 21.22 16.91
CA GLY A 501 -25.37 19.91 16.32
C GLY A 501 -24.62 18.77 16.97
N TYR A 502 -24.36 17.68 16.21
CA TYR A 502 -23.66 16.51 16.69
C TYR A 502 -22.14 16.63 16.55
N SER A 503 -21.42 16.20 17.58
CA SER A 503 -20.00 15.91 17.50
C SER A 503 -19.75 14.41 17.66
N TRP A 504 -18.70 13.90 17.03
CA TRP A 504 -18.33 12.51 17.15
C TRP A 504 -17.45 12.25 18.36
N LEU A 505 -17.86 11.29 19.21
CA LEU A 505 -17.11 10.84 20.37
C LEU A 505 -16.63 9.41 20.13
N HIS A 506 -15.33 9.17 20.34
CA HIS A 506 -14.81 7.81 20.35
C HIS A 506 -15.15 7.13 21.67
N LEU A 507 -16.19 6.32 21.69
CA LEU A 507 -16.70 5.67 22.89
C LEU A 507 -16.27 4.22 22.99
N SER A 508 -15.56 3.88 24.06
CA SER A 508 -15.27 2.50 24.48
C SER A 508 -16.23 2.11 25.59
N ASP A 509 -16.69 0.85 25.59
CA ASP A 509 -17.62 0.35 26.61
C ASP A 509 -17.06 -0.93 27.20
N MET A 510 -16.90 -0.97 28.52
CA MET A 510 -16.30 -2.09 29.23
C MET A 510 -16.70 -2.17 30.69
N ASP A 511 -16.58 -3.33 31.29
CA ASP A 511 -16.80 -3.48 32.72
C ASP A 511 -15.63 -2.92 33.55
N SER A 512 -15.83 -2.80 34.86
CA SER A 512 -14.80 -2.28 35.76
C SER A 512 -13.53 -3.15 35.81
N ALA A 513 -13.63 -4.44 35.49
CA ALA A 513 -12.48 -5.32 35.43
C ALA A 513 -11.64 -5.04 34.18
N ALA A 514 -12.28 -4.88 33.01
CA ALA A 514 -11.60 -4.49 31.77
C ALA A 514 -10.93 -3.12 31.88
N PHE A 515 -11.61 -2.14 32.52
CA PHE A 515 -11.03 -0.82 32.78
C PHE A 515 -9.73 -0.92 33.61
N ARG A 516 -9.73 -1.76 34.67
CA ARG A 516 -8.53 -1.99 35.48
C ARG A 516 -7.44 -2.75 34.71
N LEU A 517 -7.79 -3.79 33.97
CA LEU A 517 -6.84 -4.58 33.17
C LEU A 517 -6.13 -3.74 32.10
N LEU A 518 -6.89 -2.88 31.42
CA LEU A 518 -6.33 -1.93 30.45
C LEU A 518 -5.51 -0.84 31.12
N GLY A 519 -5.66 -0.60 32.44
CA GLY A 519 -4.79 0.27 33.21
C GLY A 519 -4.84 1.74 32.80
N PHE A 520 -6.02 2.26 32.46
CA PHE A 520 -6.19 3.67 32.19
C PHE A 520 -5.73 4.52 33.37
N GLU A 521 -4.93 5.55 33.12
CA GLU A 521 -4.47 6.47 34.15
C GLU A 521 -5.59 7.46 34.52
N VAL A 522 -6.12 7.32 35.75
CA VAL A 522 -7.14 8.23 36.29
C VAL A 522 -6.46 9.50 36.79
N VAL A 523 -6.80 10.64 36.18
CA VAL A 523 -6.30 11.99 36.55
C VAL A 523 -7.11 12.56 37.68
N GLU A 524 -8.45 12.53 37.55
CA GLU A 524 -9.39 13.00 38.55
C GLU A 524 -10.57 12.05 38.66
N ARG A 525 -11.05 11.84 39.88
CA ARG A 525 -12.28 11.09 40.17
C ARG A 525 -13.28 12.01 40.82
N TRP A 526 -14.46 12.13 40.20
CA TRP A 526 -15.52 13.02 40.71
C TRP A 526 -16.62 12.26 41.46
N SER A 527 -16.87 11.03 41.05
CA SER A 527 -17.87 10.14 41.68
C SER A 527 -17.50 8.67 41.54
N ASP A 528 -18.23 7.79 42.21
CA ASP A 528 -18.12 6.36 42.00
C ASP A 528 -18.68 6.01 40.63
N PRO A 529 -17.94 5.17 39.86
CA PRO A 529 -18.35 4.77 38.51
C PRO A 529 -19.54 3.80 38.59
N LEU A 530 -20.70 4.26 38.16
CA LEU A 530 -21.90 3.43 38.03
C LEU A 530 -22.12 3.05 36.55
N PRO A 531 -22.84 1.93 36.28
CA PRO A 531 -23.22 1.56 34.92
C PRO A 531 -23.89 2.71 34.16
N GLY A 532 -23.45 2.96 32.92
CA GLY A 532 -23.90 4.07 32.09
C GLY A 532 -23.20 5.42 32.32
N MET A 533 -22.37 5.55 33.35
CA MET A 533 -21.48 6.70 33.50
C MET A 533 -20.23 6.55 32.62
N VAL A 534 -19.58 7.69 32.33
CA VAL A 534 -18.40 7.71 31.47
C VAL A 534 -17.19 8.32 32.17
N TRP A 535 -16.02 7.72 31.93
CA TRP A 535 -14.74 8.37 32.10
C TRP A 535 -14.43 9.14 30.83
N VAL A 536 -14.03 10.39 30.93
CA VAL A 536 -13.67 11.23 29.77
C VAL A 536 -12.18 11.46 29.73
N THR A 537 -11.60 11.59 28.53
CA THR A 537 -10.21 11.99 28.38
C THR A 537 -10.03 13.48 28.76
N GLU A 538 -8.78 13.87 29.06
CA GLU A 538 -8.43 15.28 29.33
C GLU A 538 -8.89 16.19 28.18
N GLU A 539 -8.77 15.72 26.92
CA GLU A 539 -9.19 16.48 25.74
C GLU A 539 -10.73 16.64 25.68
N THR A 540 -11.46 15.56 25.94
CA THR A 540 -12.94 15.59 26.04
C THR A 540 -13.39 16.53 27.17
N CYS A 541 -12.70 16.43 28.32
CA CYS A 541 -12.98 17.32 29.47
C CYS A 541 -12.80 18.79 29.10
N ARG A 542 -11.72 19.12 28.40
CA ARG A 542 -11.42 20.50 27.95
C ARG A 542 -12.43 20.99 26.92
N ARG A 543 -12.76 20.17 25.93
CA ARG A 543 -13.68 20.53 24.85
C ARG A 543 -15.08 20.85 25.36
N TYR A 544 -15.62 20.01 26.23
CA TYR A 544 -16.95 20.18 26.78
C TYR A 544 -16.98 21.03 28.08
N GLN A 545 -15.83 21.61 28.50
CA GLN A 545 -15.66 22.42 29.69
C GLN A 545 -16.25 21.75 30.94
N LEU A 546 -15.93 20.47 31.13
CA LEU A 546 -16.45 19.65 32.23
C LEU A 546 -15.70 19.93 33.53
N SER A 547 -16.39 19.77 34.65
CA SER A 547 -15.84 19.85 36.00
C SER A 547 -16.70 19.06 36.98
N SER A 548 -16.22 18.86 38.20
CA SER A 548 -17.02 18.22 39.26
C SER A 548 -18.35 18.91 39.54
N GLY A 549 -18.44 20.21 39.29
CA GLY A 549 -19.69 20.98 39.36
C GLY A 549 -20.57 20.90 38.12
N ARG A 550 -20.01 20.47 37.01
CA ARG A 550 -20.70 20.24 35.73
C ARG A 550 -20.31 18.89 35.15
N PRO A 551 -20.70 17.75 35.78
CA PRO A 551 -20.24 16.42 35.41
C PRO A 551 -21.10 15.77 34.32
N HIS A 552 -21.56 16.52 33.32
CA HIS A 552 -22.38 15.97 32.24
C HIS A 552 -22.24 16.75 30.95
N PHE A 553 -22.39 16.07 29.82
CA PHE A 553 -22.39 16.65 28.47
C PHE A 553 -23.36 15.91 27.55
N GLY A 554 -23.67 16.52 26.43
CA GLY A 554 -24.70 16.04 25.52
C GLY A 554 -26.12 16.31 26.02
N LYS A 555 -27.09 16.11 25.12
CA LYS A 555 -28.52 16.25 25.43
C LYS A 555 -29.24 14.97 25.02
N ASN A 556 -30.22 14.56 25.81
CA ASN A 556 -31.18 13.55 25.38
C ASN A 556 -32.08 14.15 24.30
N SER A 557 -32.24 13.48 23.22
CA SER A 557 -33.14 13.83 22.14
C SER A 557 -33.89 12.58 21.68
N ASP A 558 -35.17 12.75 21.39
CA ASP A 558 -35.97 11.69 20.75
C ASP A 558 -35.41 11.28 19.37
N LYS A 559 -34.47 12.08 18.87
CA LYS A 559 -33.74 11.90 17.61
C LYS A 559 -32.36 11.22 17.75
N GLY A 560 -32.09 10.54 18.88
CA GLY A 560 -30.86 9.73 19.07
C GLY A 560 -29.70 10.41 19.82
N GLY A 561 -29.92 11.57 20.43
CA GLY A 561 -28.92 12.18 21.32
C GLY A 561 -28.91 11.53 22.71
N TYR A 562 -27.73 11.40 23.30
CA TYR A 562 -27.56 10.88 24.67
C TYR A 562 -26.88 11.91 25.56
N ARG A 563 -27.39 12.03 26.81
CA ARG A 563 -26.71 12.76 27.87
C ARG A 563 -25.81 11.81 28.63
N TYR A 564 -24.52 12.12 28.67
CA TYR A 564 -23.53 11.35 29.40
C TYR A 564 -23.23 11.97 30.75
N ASN A 565 -23.26 11.16 31.80
CA ASN A 565 -22.85 11.55 33.16
C ASN A 565 -21.39 11.13 33.36
N VAL A 566 -20.55 12.04 33.78
CA VAL A 566 -19.10 11.84 33.91
C VAL A 566 -18.75 11.47 35.32
N CYS A 567 -18.03 10.38 35.54
CA CYS A 567 -17.52 9.96 36.84
C CYS A 567 -16.09 10.46 37.13
N GLY A 568 -15.36 10.92 36.12
CA GLY A 568 -14.01 11.45 36.28
C GLY A 568 -13.26 11.60 34.98
N VAL A 569 -12.00 11.99 35.09
CA VAL A 569 -11.10 12.26 33.98
C VAL A 569 -9.97 11.26 33.94
N ILE A 570 -9.69 10.73 32.75
CA ILE A 570 -8.55 9.85 32.45
C ILE A 570 -7.59 10.56 31.51
N ARG A 571 -6.31 10.12 31.50
CA ARG A 571 -5.35 10.61 30.54
C ARG A 571 -5.76 10.25 29.11
N ASN A 572 -5.37 11.09 28.15
CA ASN A 572 -5.61 10.81 26.74
C ASN A 572 -5.02 9.45 26.34
N TYR A 573 -5.79 8.67 25.59
CA TYR A 573 -5.36 7.40 25.06
C TYR A 573 -5.49 7.38 23.52
N ARG A 574 -4.81 6.47 22.87
CA ARG A 574 -4.76 6.34 21.42
C ARG A 574 -5.77 5.29 20.95
N SER A 575 -6.56 5.62 19.95
CA SER A 575 -7.37 4.67 19.17
C SER A 575 -6.68 4.36 17.83
N LEU A 576 -6.95 3.18 17.25
CA LEU A 576 -6.37 2.76 15.95
C LEU A 576 -6.72 3.72 14.81
N GLY A 577 -7.96 4.22 14.76
CA GLY A 577 -8.40 5.17 13.74
C GLY A 577 -7.64 6.49 13.71
N ALA A 578 -6.92 6.83 14.78
CA ALA A 578 -6.12 8.06 14.89
C ALA A 578 -4.74 7.95 14.19
N LEU A 579 -4.35 6.80 13.63
CA LEU A 579 -3.07 6.63 12.94
C LEU A 579 -3.01 7.33 11.59
N ASN A 580 -4.10 7.30 10.84
CA ASN A 580 -4.09 7.69 9.42
C ASN A 580 -5.15 8.72 9.03
N THR A 581 -6.12 9.02 9.89
CA THR A 581 -7.13 10.04 9.58
C THR A 581 -6.89 11.29 10.39
N PRO A 582 -6.84 12.47 9.76
CA PRO A 582 -6.94 13.74 10.47
C PRO A 582 -8.37 13.88 10.97
N GLN A 583 -8.68 13.24 12.09
CA GLN A 583 -9.85 13.62 12.87
C GLN A 583 -9.37 14.66 13.88
N PRO A 584 -9.67 15.94 13.67
CA PRO A 584 -9.30 16.99 14.61
C PRO A 584 -9.98 16.80 15.97
N ASP A 585 -10.84 15.80 16.09
CA ASP A 585 -11.81 15.61 17.16
C ASP A 585 -11.79 14.23 17.81
N SER A 586 -10.61 13.60 17.93
CA SER A 586 -10.49 12.33 18.67
C SER A 586 -10.72 12.52 20.18
N HIS A 587 -11.96 12.85 20.52
CA HIS A 587 -12.40 12.88 21.92
C HIS A 587 -12.75 11.46 22.32
N GLY A 588 -12.11 10.97 23.37
CA GLY A 588 -12.33 9.64 23.89
C GLY A 588 -13.15 9.67 25.18
N ALA A 589 -14.01 8.69 25.33
CA ALA A 589 -14.65 8.37 26.59
C ALA A 589 -14.71 6.85 26.78
N VAL A 590 -14.70 6.43 28.04
CA VAL A 590 -14.88 5.03 28.41
C VAL A 590 -16.14 4.91 29.25
N MET A 591 -17.18 4.25 28.71
CA MET A 591 -18.42 4.00 29.41
C MET A 591 -18.26 2.77 30.32
N VAL A 592 -18.79 2.90 31.53
CA VAL A 592 -18.93 1.77 32.46
C VAL A 592 -20.09 0.90 31.96
N LEU A 593 -19.78 -0.28 31.44
CA LEU A 593 -20.75 -1.20 30.87
C LEU A 593 -21.66 -1.76 31.96
N ASN A 594 -22.97 -1.84 31.68
CA ASN A 594 -23.87 -2.65 32.46
C ASN A 594 -23.54 -4.12 32.19
N PRO A 595 -23.25 -4.96 33.21
CA PRO A 595 -22.94 -6.38 33.04
C PRO A 595 -24.04 -7.17 32.31
N GLN A 596 -25.29 -6.72 32.36
CA GLN A 596 -26.42 -7.36 31.64
C GLN A 596 -26.60 -6.82 30.22
N GLY A 597 -25.70 -5.93 29.76
CA GLY A 597 -25.77 -5.32 28.46
C GLY A 597 -25.21 -6.20 27.34
N TYR A 598 -25.20 -5.62 26.16
CA TYR A 598 -24.70 -6.23 24.94
C TYR A 598 -23.17 -6.39 24.96
N ILE A 599 -22.68 -7.63 25.09
CA ILE A 599 -21.26 -7.97 25.18
C ILE A 599 -20.86 -8.71 23.92
N ILE A 600 -19.76 -8.30 23.32
CA ILE A 600 -19.25 -8.91 22.08
C ILE A 600 -17.73 -9.13 22.08
N ARG A 601 -17.06 -8.82 23.22
CA ARG A 601 -15.61 -9.01 23.36
C ARG A 601 -15.26 -9.36 24.80
N GLN A 602 -14.16 -10.09 24.95
CA GLN A 602 -13.54 -10.36 26.26
C GLN A 602 -12.08 -9.96 26.22
N ILE A 603 -11.57 -9.48 27.36
CA ILE A 603 -10.16 -9.18 27.57
C ILE A 603 -9.61 -10.19 28.57
N VAL A 604 -8.50 -10.80 28.21
CA VAL A 604 -7.87 -11.88 28.98
C VAL A 604 -6.46 -11.47 29.35
N LYS A 605 -6.16 -11.47 30.65
CA LYS A 605 -4.80 -11.32 31.15
C LYS A 605 -4.16 -12.69 31.27
N THR A 606 -3.03 -12.88 30.62
CA THR A 606 -2.31 -14.14 30.58
C THR A 606 -1.07 -14.14 31.47
N GLN A 607 -0.53 -15.32 31.75
CA GLN A 607 0.74 -15.53 32.40
C GLN A 607 1.52 -16.67 31.72
N GLY A 608 2.85 -16.64 31.82
CA GLY A 608 3.71 -17.64 31.19
C GLY A 608 4.04 -17.33 29.74
N ASP A 609 4.19 -18.36 28.92
CA ASP A 609 4.50 -18.20 27.50
C ASP A 609 3.30 -17.69 26.69
N ARG A 610 3.50 -16.61 25.95
CA ARG A 610 2.43 -15.94 25.16
C ARG A 610 1.83 -16.86 24.09
N ALA A 611 2.66 -17.65 23.41
CA ALA A 611 2.20 -18.49 22.31
C ALA A 611 1.38 -19.67 22.85
N GLU A 612 1.81 -20.27 23.97
CA GLU A 612 1.07 -21.34 24.64
C GLU A 612 -0.27 -20.84 25.19
N ALA A 613 -0.28 -19.68 25.85
CA ALA A 613 -1.50 -19.05 26.37
C ALA A 613 -2.50 -18.76 25.24
N LEU A 614 -2.06 -18.16 24.15
CA LEU A 614 -2.92 -17.86 23.00
C LEU A 614 -3.47 -19.13 22.34
N ALA A 615 -2.66 -20.18 22.21
CA ALA A 615 -3.11 -21.48 21.68
C ALA A 615 -4.15 -22.15 22.60
N ALA A 616 -3.98 -22.08 23.92
CA ALA A 616 -4.94 -22.57 24.89
C ALA A 616 -6.26 -21.80 24.82
N ILE A 617 -6.21 -20.46 24.76
CA ILE A 617 -7.38 -19.59 24.62
C ILE A 617 -8.15 -19.94 23.34
N ARG A 618 -7.48 -20.02 22.19
CA ARG A 618 -8.11 -20.34 20.90
C ARG A 618 -8.77 -21.72 20.91
N ARG A 619 -8.11 -22.72 21.51
CA ARG A 619 -8.70 -24.06 21.68
C ARG A 619 -9.96 -24.00 22.51
N THR A 620 -9.94 -23.33 23.67
CA THR A 620 -11.11 -23.17 24.54
C THR A 620 -12.24 -22.41 23.86
N CYS A 621 -11.92 -21.36 23.09
CA CYS A 621 -12.91 -20.65 22.28
C CYS A 621 -13.60 -21.57 21.28
N ARG A 622 -12.87 -22.46 20.63
CA ARG A 622 -13.41 -23.42 19.67
C ARG A 622 -14.28 -24.49 20.36
N GLU A 623 -13.87 -24.97 21.53
CA GLU A 623 -14.66 -25.95 22.34
C GLU A 623 -15.96 -25.30 22.80
N VAL A 624 -15.89 -24.09 23.37
CA VAL A 624 -17.09 -23.39 23.88
C VAL A 624 -18.00 -22.96 22.70
N SER A 625 -17.46 -22.59 21.59
CA SER A 625 -18.24 -22.30 20.38
C SER A 625 -19.07 -23.56 19.98
N ASN A 626 -18.43 -24.72 19.95
CA ASN A 626 -19.12 -25.97 19.65
C ASN A 626 -20.22 -26.29 20.69
N GLU A 627 -19.97 -26.03 21.97
CA GLU A 627 -20.94 -26.25 23.06
C GLU A 627 -22.14 -25.28 22.97
N VAL A 628 -21.90 -24.00 22.67
CA VAL A 628 -22.91 -22.94 22.76
C VAL A 628 -23.72 -22.76 21.47
N ILE A 629 -23.08 -22.91 20.33
CA ILE A 629 -23.71 -22.69 19.02
C ILE A 629 -23.70 -23.94 18.11
N GLY A 630 -23.17 -25.08 18.61
CA GLY A 630 -23.11 -26.32 17.85
C GLY A 630 -22.05 -26.39 16.77
N ILE A 631 -21.10 -25.44 16.75
CA ILE A 631 -20.08 -25.32 15.73
C ILE A 631 -18.72 -25.03 16.36
N PRO A 632 -17.67 -25.80 16.00
CA PRO A 632 -16.32 -25.57 16.48
C PRO A 632 -15.66 -24.37 15.72
N LYS A 633 -16.10 -23.14 16.02
CA LYS A 633 -15.66 -21.94 15.36
C LYS A 633 -14.40 -21.36 15.99
N ASP A 634 -13.45 -20.94 15.15
CA ASP A 634 -12.26 -20.26 15.58
C ASP A 634 -12.58 -18.75 15.79
N LEU A 635 -12.85 -18.38 17.03
CA LEU A 635 -13.06 -16.98 17.39
C LEU A 635 -11.75 -16.19 17.22
N GLU A 636 -11.84 -14.98 16.71
CA GLU A 636 -10.69 -14.09 16.60
C GLU A 636 -10.15 -13.77 18.01
N ALA A 637 -8.93 -14.21 18.27
CA ALA A 637 -8.22 -13.96 19.51
C ALA A 637 -6.75 -13.66 19.21
N ASP A 638 -6.28 -12.48 19.65
CA ASP A 638 -4.91 -12.04 19.48
C ASP A 638 -4.48 -11.15 20.66
N TYR A 639 -3.18 -11.00 20.86
CA TYR A 639 -2.68 -9.93 21.71
C TYR A 639 -2.97 -8.56 21.12
N ILE A 640 -3.28 -7.59 21.98
CA ILE A 640 -3.64 -6.22 21.52
C ILE A 640 -2.48 -5.58 20.76
N ASP A 641 -1.22 -5.74 21.23
CA ASP A 641 -0.04 -5.23 20.55
C ASP A 641 0.17 -5.89 19.18
N ASP A 642 0.01 -7.20 19.05
CA ASP A 642 0.11 -7.92 17.78
C ASP A 642 -1.01 -7.48 16.79
N TYR A 643 -2.22 -7.24 17.30
CA TYR A 643 -3.33 -6.72 16.49
C TYR A 643 -3.05 -5.31 15.99
N MET A 644 -2.57 -4.42 16.86
CA MET A 644 -2.19 -3.06 16.48
C MET A 644 -1.02 -3.03 15.48
N ASP A 645 -0.11 -3.98 15.59
CA ASP A 645 1.00 -4.16 14.64
C ASP A 645 0.52 -4.58 13.25
N LYS A 646 -0.56 -5.36 13.17
CA LYS A 646 -1.20 -5.73 11.90
C LYS A 646 -1.80 -4.52 11.18
N ASP A 647 -2.33 -3.55 11.92
CA ASP A 647 -2.86 -2.30 11.34
C ASP A 647 -1.76 -1.46 10.65
N LEU A 648 -0.51 -1.55 11.14
CA LEU A 648 0.65 -0.91 10.51
C LEU A 648 1.24 -1.70 9.33
N THR A 649 0.63 -2.82 8.93
CA THR A 649 1.21 -3.70 7.90
C THR A 649 1.34 -2.97 6.55
N HIS A 650 0.35 -2.15 6.20
CA HIS A 650 0.40 -1.37 4.95
C HIS A 650 1.56 -0.37 4.92
N GLU A 651 1.78 0.36 6.01
CA GLU A 651 2.88 1.31 6.18
C GLU A 651 4.23 0.60 6.20
N LYS A 652 4.33 -0.53 6.90
CA LYS A 652 5.53 -1.37 6.92
C LYS A 652 5.87 -1.90 5.54
N ASN A 653 4.90 -2.35 4.78
CA ASN A 653 5.08 -2.81 3.40
C ASN A 653 5.54 -1.66 2.49
N THR A 654 4.95 -0.47 2.63
CA THR A 654 5.37 0.74 1.91
C THR A 654 6.81 1.11 2.25
N LEU A 655 7.20 1.05 3.53
CA LEU A 655 8.59 1.25 3.97
C LEU A 655 9.52 0.24 3.30
N MET A 656 9.17 -1.05 3.29
CA MET A 656 9.99 -2.09 2.65
C MET A 656 10.21 -1.81 1.17
N LEU A 657 9.19 -1.33 0.44
CA LEU A 657 9.34 -0.91 -0.96
C LEU A 657 10.33 0.26 -1.09
N VAL A 658 10.19 1.29 -0.26
CA VAL A 658 11.10 2.45 -0.28
C VAL A 658 12.53 2.04 0.06
N LEU A 659 12.73 1.13 1.03
CA LEU A 659 14.05 0.58 1.37
C LEU A 659 14.65 -0.27 0.23
N CYS A 660 13.84 -1.03 -0.50
CA CYS A 660 14.27 -1.73 -1.70
C CYS A 660 14.78 -0.73 -2.76
N PHE A 661 14.01 0.32 -3.06
CA PHE A 661 14.44 1.36 -4.02
C PHE A 661 15.70 2.10 -3.56
N MET A 662 15.77 2.44 -2.28
CA MET A 662 16.95 3.05 -1.68
C MET A 662 18.19 2.15 -1.88
N THR A 663 18.08 0.86 -1.55
CA THR A 663 19.17 -0.11 -1.68
C THR A 663 19.62 -0.26 -3.13
N ILE A 664 18.70 -0.41 -4.07
CA ILE A 664 19.00 -0.51 -5.49
C ILE A 664 19.67 0.77 -6.00
N SER A 665 19.17 1.95 -5.60
CA SER A 665 19.77 3.24 -5.96
C SER A 665 21.20 3.37 -5.44
N ILE A 666 21.45 2.98 -4.19
CA ILE A 666 22.79 2.95 -3.59
C ILE A 666 23.71 2.03 -4.38
N LEU A 667 23.27 0.83 -4.70
CA LEU A 667 24.06 -0.14 -5.48
C LEU A 667 24.40 0.41 -6.87
N ILE A 668 23.44 0.96 -7.61
CA ILE A 668 23.66 1.55 -8.93
C ILE A 668 24.65 2.73 -8.82
N SER A 669 24.50 3.58 -7.80
CA SER A 669 25.39 4.73 -7.57
C SER A 669 26.82 4.28 -7.23
N ALA A 670 26.96 3.34 -6.30
CA ALA A 670 28.26 2.81 -5.90
C ALA A 670 28.98 2.13 -7.07
N LEU A 671 28.27 1.31 -7.84
CA LEU A 671 28.82 0.63 -9.04
C LEU A 671 29.25 1.65 -10.12
N GLY A 672 28.42 2.70 -10.31
CA GLY A 672 28.74 3.77 -11.26
C GLY A 672 29.99 4.56 -10.87
N LEU A 673 30.09 4.97 -9.58
CA LEU A 673 31.25 5.66 -9.02
C LEU A 673 32.51 4.78 -9.08
N LEU A 674 32.38 3.50 -8.74
CA LEU A 674 33.48 2.52 -8.83
C LEU A 674 34.04 2.42 -10.26
N ALA A 675 33.17 2.22 -11.24
CA ALA A 675 33.59 2.08 -12.62
C ALA A 675 34.20 3.39 -13.19
N MET A 676 33.63 4.55 -12.80
CA MET A 676 34.21 5.85 -13.15
C MET A 676 35.57 6.09 -12.50
N SER A 677 35.71 5.68 -11.22
CA SER A 677 36.99 5.76 -10.52
C SER A 677 38.06 4.91 -11.21
N ILE A 678 37.72 3.71 -11.66
CA ILE A 678 38.64 2.85 -12.42
C ILE A 678 39.08 3.56 -13.71
N SER A 679 38.12 4.08 -14.50
CA SER A 679 38.44 4.78 -15.75
C SER A 679 39.30 6.03 -15.53
N TYR A 680 39.00 6.80 -14.48
CA TYR A 680 39.76 8.01 -14.13
C TYR A 680 41.17 7.68 -13.66
N THR A 681 41.32 6.68 -12.78
CA THR A 681 42.61 6.28 -12.26
C THR A 681 43.51 5.64 -13.33
N GLU A 682 42.94 4.88 -14.30
CA GLU A 682 43.68 4.40 -15.46
C GLU A 682 44.25 5.54 -16.31
N GLN A 683 43.46 6.60 -16.53
CA GLN A 683 43.89 7.78 -17.30
C GLN A 683 44.98 8.60 -16.57
N GLN A 684 44.96 8.62 -15.24
CA GLN A 684 45.93 9.37 -14.42
C GLN A 684 47.14 8.53 -14.02
N SER A 685 47.18 7.23 -14.38
CA SER A 685 48.24 6.30 -13.89
C SER A 685 49.66 6.75 -14.24
N LYS A 686 49.89 7.26 -15.46
CA LYS A 686 51.22 7.80 -15.88
C LYS A 686 51.62 9.01 -15.05
N ARG A 687 50.71 9.97 -14.79
CA ARG A 687 50.95 11.15 -13.97
C ARG A 687 51.28 10.77 -12.51
N ILE A 688 50.53 9.80 -11.95
CA ILE A 688 50.75 9.33 -10.58
C ILE A 688 52.09 8.62 -10.49
N ALA A 689 52.45 7.80 -11.47
CA ALA A 689 53.73 7.14 -11.52
C ALA A 689 54.90 8.16 -11.56
N LEU A 690 54.79 9.21 -12.35
CA LEU A 690 55.78 10.29 -12.37
C LEU A 690 55.86 11.01 -11.03
N CYS A 691 54.74 11.39 -10.41
CA CYS A 691 54.75 12.02 -9.09
C CYS A 691 55.41 11.14 -8.03
N LYS A 692 55.17 9.81 -8.10
CA LYS A 692 55.84 8.85 -7.16
C LYS A 692 57.34 8.74 -7.37
N VAL A 693 57.81 8.75 -8.61
CA VAL A 693 59.25 8.78 -8.92
C VAL A 693 59.90 10.07 -8.37
N MET A 694 59.12 11.15 -8.33
CA MET A 694 59.53 12.44 -7.76
C MET A 694 59.35 12.53 -6.22
N GLY A 695 58.99 11.40 -5.54
CA GLY A 695 58.94 11.34 -4.07
C GLY A 695 57.55 11.60 -3.45
N ALA A 696 56.45 11.65 -4.22
CA ALA A 696 55.13 11.82 -3.66
C ALA A 696 54.67 10.58 -2.87
N GLU A 697 54.10 10.81 -1.67
CA GLU A 697 53.52 9.77 -0.84
C GLU A 697 52.26 9.15 -1.44
N THR A 698 52.01 7.88 -1.09
CA THR A 698 50.81 7.16 -1.54
C THR A 698 49.50 7.82 -1.06
N SER A 699 49.52 8.38 0.16
CA SER A 699 48.43 9.12 0.79
C SER A 699 48.02 10.38 -0.04
N GLY A 700 49.02 11.17 -0.47
CA GLY A 700 48.82 12.35 -1.31
C GLY A 700 48.21 12.01 -2.69
N ALA A 701 48.69 10.91 -3.29
CA ALA A 701 48.12 10.43 -4.56
C ALA A 701 46.67 9.97 -4.42
N VAL A 702 46.30 9.26 -3.35
CA VAL A 702 44.94 8.85 -3.05
C VAL A 702 44.05 10.07 -2.84
N TRP A 703 44.48 11.08 -2.08
CA TRP A 703 43.74 12.31 -1.84
C TRP A 703 43.50 13.10 -3.13
N GLU A 704 44.53 13.26 -3.96
CA GLU A 704 44.40 13.99 -5.24
C GLU A 704 43.38 13.36 -6.18
N LEU A 705 43.30 12.01 -6.22
CA LEU A 705 42.29 11.28 -7.02
C LEU A 705 40.88 11.39 -6.41
N SER A 706 40.77 11.29 -5.09
CA SER A 706 39.47 11.22 -4.40
C SER A 706 38.79 12.58 -4.25
N LYS A 707 39.57 13.67 -4.03
CA LYS A 707 39.04 15.03 -3.76
C LYS A 707 38.04 15.53 -4.80
N ARG A 708 38.24 15.18 -6.10
CA ARG A 708 37.34 15.55 -7.18
C ARG A 708 35.94 14.93 -7.04
N PHE A 709 35.88 13.65 -6.73
CA PHE A 709 34.61 12.94 -6.56
C PHE A 709 33.89 13.40 -5.29
N MET A 710 34.65 13.66 -4.22
CA MET A 710 34.10 14.23 -2.98
C MET A 710 33.52 15.63 -3.21
N ALA A 711 34.22 16.48 -3.97
CA ALA A 711 33.71 17.80 -4.34
C ALA A 711 32.42 17.74 -5.17
N LEU A 712 32.32 16.77 -6.11
CA LEU A 712 31.09 16.55 -6.88
C LEU A 712 29.95 16.02 -6.00
N SER A 713 30.24 15.15 -5.02
CA SER A 713 29.22 14.66 -4.06
C SER A 713 28.74 15.78 -3.14
N LEU A 714 29.65 16.67 -2.71
CA LEU A 714 29.31 17.84 -1.91
C LEU A 714 28.43 18.83 -2.72
N LEU A 715 28.78 19.07 -3.99
CA LEU A 715 27.98 19.89 -4.89
C LEU A 715 26.59 19.26 -5.12
N ALA A 716 26.52 17.93 -5.27
CA ALA A 716 25.25 17.20 -5.39
C ALA A 716 24.39 17.37 -4.13
N ALA A 717 24.99 17.39 -2.93
CA ALA A 717 24.27 17.62 -1.69
C ALA A 717 23.58 19.00 -1.67
N CYS A 718 24.18 20.04 -2.23
CA CYS A 718 23.56 21.37 -2.33
C CYS A 718 22.26 21.34 -3.16
N PHE A 719 22.21 20.54 -4.23
CA PHE A 719 21.00 20.38 -5.05
C PHE A 719 20.01 19.38 -4.41
N ALA A 720 20.51 18.36 -3.71
CA ALA A 720 19.68 17.37 -3.08
C ALA A 720 18.91 17.93 -1.87
N LEU A 721 19.48 18.87 -1.11
CA LEU A 721 18.87 19.44 0.09
C LEU A 721 17.46 20.00 -0.15
N PRO A 722 17.21 20.95 -1.08
CA PRO A 722 15.87 21.50 -1.28
C PRO A 722 14.87 20.45 -1.76
N ILE A 723 15.32 19.50 -2.58
CA ILE A 723 14.48 18.40 -3.08
C ILE A 723 14.11 17.47 -1.92
N SER A 724 15.08 17.11 -1.08
CA SER A 724 14.87 16.27 0.09
C SER A 724 13.92 16.90 1.10
N VAL A 725 14.08 18.21 1.38
CA VAL A 725 13.18 18.94 2.28
C VAL A 725 11.75 18.89 1.77
N LYS A 726 11.53 19.14 0.48
CA LYS A 726 10.18 19.10 -0.11
C LYS A 726 9.60 17.66 -0.12
N ALA A 727 10.41 16.68 -0.45
CA ALA A 727 10.01 15.28 -0.45
C ALA A 727 9.62 14.79 0.95
N VAL A 728 10.39 15.16 1.98
CA VAL A 728 10.08 14.86 3.39
C VAL A 728 8.77 15.54 3.83
N GLN A 729 8.57 16.82 3.48
CA GLN A 729 7.33 17.52 3.79
C GLN A 729 6.11 16.79 3.23
N ILE A 730 6.12 16.48 1.91
CA ILE A 730 5.02 15.77 1.24
C ILE A 730 4.78 14.38 1.86
N SER A 731 5.85 13.67 2.21
CA SER A 731 5.75 12.35 2.84
C SER A 731 5.12 12.41 4.23
N LEU A 732 5.54 13.38 5.05
CA LEU A 732 5.03 13.54 6.43
C LEU A 732 3.61 14.14 6.49
N GLU A 733 3.17 14.90 5.48
CA GLU A 733 1.80 15.44 5.40
C GLU A 733 0.73 14.35 5.42
N SER A 734 1.07 13.12 5.04
CA SER A 734 0.14 11.98 5.04
C SER A 734 -0.12 11.41 6.44
N PHE A 735 0.66 11.81 7.46
CA PHE A 735 0.54 11.31 8.82
C PHE A 735 0.02 12.39 9.77
N TYR A 736 -0.96 12.04 10.58
CA TYR A 736 -1.42 12.93 11.65
C TYR A 736 -0.36 13.05 12.76
N ASN A 737 0.06 11.91 13.31
CA ASN A 737 1.12 11.84 14.31
C ASN A 737 2.48 11.77 13.63
N ARG A 738 2.98 12.92 13.19
CA ARG A 738 4.26 13.02 12.49
C ARG A 738 5.40 13.37 13.44
N ILE A 739 6.60 12.84 13.14
CA ILE A 739 7.83 13.28 13.78
C ILE A 739 8.07 14.78 13.53
N ALA A 740 8.74 15.45 14.46
CA ALA A 740 9.25 16.79 14.20
C ALA A 740 10.14 16.77 12.95
N PHE A 741 10.18 17.89 12.20
CA PHE A 741 10.90 17.92 10.93
C PHE A 741 12.36 17.44 11.07
N PRO A 742 12.76 16.33 10.40
CA PRO A 742 13.96 15.59 10.77
C PRO A 742 15.24 16.10 10.06
N TRP A 743 15.71 17.31 10.38
CA TRP A 743 16.94 17.89 9.82
C TRP A 743 18.14 16.99 9.97
N TYR A 744 18.23 16.26 11.11
CA TYR A 744 19.32 15.33 11.40
C TYR A 744 19.35 14.13 10.44
N LEU A 745 18.19 13.63 9.97
CA LEU A 745 18.12 12.54 9.00
C LEU A 745 18.58 13.00 7.61
N ILE A 746 18.22 14.22 7.21
CA ILE A 746 18.69 14.81 5.96
C ILE A 746 20.22 14.93 5.99
N THR A 747 20.76 15.42 7.09
CA THR A 747 22.23 15.53 7.28
C THR A 747 22.88 14.16 7.26
N ALA A 748 22.30 13.16 7.93
CA ALA A 748 22.79 11.77 7.94
C ALA A 748 22.78 11.17 6.51
N ALA A 749 21.73 11.43 5.71
CA ALA A 749 21.65 10.96 4.34
C ALA A 749 22.74 11.57 3.45
N VAL A 750 23.01 12.86 3.59
CA VAL A 750 24.12 13.55 2.88
C VAL A 750 25.46 12.92 3.27
N LEU A 751 25.70 12.74 4.55
CA LEU A 751 26.94 12.10 5.04
C LEU A 751 27.08 10.66 4.54
N ALA A 752 25.98 9.90 4.56
CA ALA A 752 25.95 8.53 4.03
C ALA A 752 26.29 8.49 2.53
N THR A 753 25.72 9.39 1.73
CA THR A 753 26.03 9.48 0.29
C THR A 753 27.49 9.80 0.03
N ILE A 754 28.07 10.76 0.79
CA ILE A 754 29.48 11.10 0.69
C ILE A 754 30.36 9.92 1.12
N ALA A 755 30.00 9.22 2.19
CA ALA A 755 30.71 8.03 2.67
C ALA A 755 30.68 6.88 1.63
N ILE A 756 29.50 6.61 1.03
CA ILE A 756 29.34 5.61 -0.04
C ILE A 756 30.23 5.97 -1.23
N ALA A 757 30.23 7.24 -1.65
CA ALA A 757 31.09 7.72 -2.73
C ALA A 757 32.60 7.51 -2.37
N PHE A 758 33.02 7.85 -1.16
CA PHE A 758 34.38 7.69 -0.71
C PHE A 758 34.79 6.21 -0.65
N VAL A 759 33.98 5.34 -0.06
CA VAL A 759 34.27 3.90 0.01
C VAL A 759 34.36 3.26 -1.36
N SER A 760 33.45 3.64 -2.29
CA SER A 760 33.45 3.14 -3.68
C SER A 760 34.73 3.49 -4.44
N ILE A 761 35.39 4.62 -4.11
CA ILE A 761 36.53 5.13 -4.84
C ILE A 761 37.86 4.68 -4.19
N ILE A 762 37.92 4.64 -2.85
CA ILE A 762 39.18 4.45 -2.11
C ILE A 762 39.86 3.12 -2.47
N GLY A 763 39.08 2.05 -2.64
CA GLY A 763 39.66 0.73 -2.98
C GLY A 763 40.42 0.75 -4.31
N GLN A 764 39.94 1.45 -5.31
CA GLN A 764 40.57 1.56 -6.62
C GLN A 764 41.72 2.55 -6.63
N THR A 765 41.60 3.67 -5.95
CA THR A 765 42.66 4.66 -5.84
C THR A 765 43.88 4.09 -5.08
N LEU A 766 43.64 3.33 -4.01
CA LEU A 766 44.69 2.62 -3.29
C LEU A 766 45.37 1.58 -4.17
N LYS A 767 44.60 0.80 -4.95
CA LYS A 767 45.15 -0.23 -5.85
C LYS A 767 46.08 0.37 -6.90
N VAL A 768 45.72 1.51 -7.50
CA VAL A 768 46.52 2.22 -8.50
C VAL A 768 47.70 2.92 -7.83
N ALA A 769 47.46 3.56 -6.69
CA ALA A 769 48.53 4.24 -5.95
C ALA A 769 49.62 3.27 -5.40
N ARG A 770 49.30 1.99 -5.18
CA ARG A 770 50.25 0.94 -4.77
C ARG A 770 50.93 0.24 -5.94
N ARG A 771 50.55 0.48 -7.20
CA ARG A 771 51.22 -0.13 -8.38
C ARG A 771 52.68 0.33 -8.49
N ASN A 772 53.52 -0.57 -9.00
CA ASN A 772 54.92 -0.25 -9.26
C ASN A 772 55.01 0.80 -10.37
N PRO A 773 55.69 1.97 -10.13
CA PRO A 773 55.79 3.05 -11.11
C PRO A 773 56.41 2.62 -12.44
N ILE A 774 57.40 1.72 -12.41
CA ILE A 774 58.15 1.25 -13.58
C ILE A 774 57.21 0.53 -14.56
N LYS A 775 56.29 -0.31 -14.06
CA LYS A 775 55.28 -0.98 -14.91
C LYS A 775 54.29 0.01 -15.57
N SER A 776 53.96 1.09 -14.86
CA SER A 776 52.97 2.08 -15.34
C SER A 776 53.57 3.04 -16.39
N ILE A 777 54.90 3.20 -16.42
CA ILE A 777 55.62 4.06 -17.38
C ILE A 777 55.96 3.26 -18.65
N ARG A 778 56.17 1.94 -18.56
CA ARG A 778 56.66 1.07 -19.65
C ARG A 778 55.50 0.43 -20.49
N THR A 779 54.28 0.57 -20.08
CA THR A 779 53.11 0.10 -20.90
C THR A 779 52.81 1.08 -22.00
N GLU A 780 53.34 0.85 -23.22
CA GLU A 780 52.81 1.30 -24.49
C GLU A 780 51.75 0.34 -25.04
#